data_0e75dd79e9e2504544020cae107979dc
#
_entry.id   0e75dd79e9e2504544020cae107979dc
#
_cell.length_a   1.000
_cell.length_b   1.000
_cell.length_c   1.000
_cell.angle_alpha   90.00
_cell.angle_beta   90.00
_cell.angle_gamma   90.00
#
_symmetry.space_group_name_H-M   'P 1'
#
loop_
_entity.id
_entity.type
_entity.pdbx_description
1 polymer ?
#
loop_
_entity_poly.entity_id
_entity_poly.type
_entity_poly.pdbx_seq_one_letter_code
_entity_poly.pdbx_strand_id
1 'polypeptide(L)'
;MSEPSHLRFFPYEEPYPNQRDAMDRIANALDRGQDVLFEGAPGTGKTLSALVPALEHAREHDRTVVITTNVHQQMRQFVEDARAITRQEPIRAVVFKGKSSMCHIDVDYQECQTLRDTTRELVETESEVRELEARQRELLAESREGDAGAAEARESIMDELDNLEAEVDEYETANVCAHYRNNLVEDTDEFFGWLFEDVRTPEDVYAYADERELCGYELLKEGMEGVDLVVCNYHHLLDPNIREQFFRWIDRDPSEILTVFDEAHNVEDAARDHATRTLTETTLDAAVEELADNDDSRADAAENVVRAFRDALVETYDEALGFGARESVGENWEDLSIANDDRRDDLTLAFLRNYEGNGINTETELAVQLGQALDEEYERRYRDGETTTRTECQTLQVARFVSTWMEEGTALGQYPVVSVRRDGGTDEVYGRAELYTCIPRRVTEELFDEVAASVLMSATLRPFDVIEDVLGLEDTASLAYEMEYPEKNRRTFAVDTPPLFASERNDPKTQETVSSVLRDAIRFTPGNTLAFFPSYAEAERYHERLGGSAGDANRGDAGVGGGLAGADLGALYLDGPGEDEEDLRRRFVESDDATLFTSLWGTLAEGVSFDGDDARTVVVVGVPYPHLSDRMEAVQDAYNRAFSDRDRARDPGWMYAVEIPTIRKTRQALGRVVRGPDDFGVRILADRRYTSADMGKYSVRGAFPPEEREELIDINPTKLKFAMLNFYGDHDAYGGAPPEP
;
A
#
# COMPACT_ATOMS: atom_id res chain seq x y z
N MET A 1 6.12 -38.18 -21.40
CA MET A 1 6.79 -36.88 -21.27
C MET A 1 7.19 -36.77 -19.81
N SER A 2 8.38 -36.34 -19.48
CA SER A 2 8.74 -36.05 -18.08
C SER A 2 7.83 -34.94 -17.59
N GLU A 3 7.38 -35.00 -16.34
CA GLU A 3 6.67 -33.88 -15.73
C GLU A 3 7.51 -32.60 -15.81
N PRO A 4 6.89 -31.42 -15.97
CA PRO A 4 7.61 -30.15 -15.93
C PRO A 4 8.35 -29.98 -14.59
N SER A 5 9.58 -29.42 -14.64
CA SER A 5 10.44 -29.32 -13.47
C SER A 5 9.86 -28.46 -12.36
N HIS A 6 9.14 -27.38 -12.71
CA HIS A 6 8.53 -26.47 -11.73
C HIS A 6 7.48 -27.12 -10.82
N LEU A 7 6.83 -28.22 -11.25
CA LEU A 7 5.84 -28.92 -10.43
C LEU A 7 6.44 -29.54 -9.16
N ARG A 8 7.75 -29.62 -9.00
CA ARG A 8 8.35 -30.05 -7.74
C ARG A 8 8.04 -29.13 -6.55
N PHE A 9 7.79 -27.83 -6.82
CA PHE A 9 7.38 -26.86 -5.80
C PHE A 9 5.87 -26.80 -5.59
N PHE A 10 5.09 -27.52 -6.39
CA PHE A 10 3.63 -27.50 -6.23
C PHE A 10 3.19 -28.35 -5.05
N PRO A 11 2.55 -27.79 -4.00
CA PRO A 11 2.37 -28.48 -2.72
C PRO A 11 1.18 -29.45 -2.66
N TYR A 12 0.36 -29.54 -3.71
CA TYR A 12 -0.83 -30.38 -3.76
C TYR A 12 -0.67 -31.52 -4.79
N GLU A 13 -1.59 -32.50 -4.76
CA GLU A 13 -1.51 -33.68 -5.64
C GLU A 13 -1.52 -33.31 -7.12
N GLU A 14 -2.46 -32.46 -7.56
CA GLU A 14 -2.57 -32.01 -8.94
C GLU A 14 -3.04 -30.54 -9.01
N PRO A 15 -2.45 -29.71 -9.88
CA PRO A 15 -2.95 -28.37 -10.14
C PRO A 15 -4.25 -28.41 -10.96
N TYR A 16 -5.09 -27.41 -10.80
CA TYR A 16 -6.22 -27.19 -11.70
C TYR A 16 -5.73 -27.01 -13.15
N PRO A 17 -6.54 -27.34 -14.18
CA PRO A 17 -6.12 -27.22 -15.57
C PRO A 17 -5.62 -25.80 -15.95
N ASN A 18 -6.35 -24.75 -15.56
CA ASN A 18 -5.95 -23.37 -15.78
C ASN A 18 -4.69 -23.00 -15.01
N GLN A 19 -4.55 -23.49 -13.78
CA GLN A 19 -3.38 -23.29 -12.95
C GLN A 19 -2.13 -23.91 -13.58
N ARG A 20 -2.27 -25.12 -14.14
CA ARG A 20 -1.17 -25.79 -14.85
C ARG A 20 -0.75 -25.02 -16.09
N ASP A 21 -1.72 -24.61 -16.93
CA ASP A 21 -1.43 -23.82 -18.13
C ASP A 21 -0.79 -22.47 -17.77
N ALA A 22 -1.26 -21.82 -16.71
CA ALA A 22 -0.66 -20.57 -16.21
C ALA A 22 0.80 -20.78 -15.80
N MET A 23 1.09 -21.79 -14.99
CA MET A 23 2.45 -22.11 -14.56
C MET A 23 3.39 -22.38 -15.74
N ASP A 24 2.95 -23.20 -16.71
CA ASP A 24 3.73 -23.51 -17.92
C ASP A 24 4.03 -22.24 -18.75
N ARG A 25 3.06 -21.34 -18.88
CA ARG A 25 3.22 -20.08 -19.63
C ARG A 25 4.08 -19.07 -18.89
N ILE A 26 3.93 -18.95 -17.56
CA ILE A 26 4.77 -18.08 -16.73
C ILE A 26 6.22 -18.57 -16.79
N ALA A 27 6.49 -19.87 -16.59
CA ALA A 27 7.82 -20.42 -16.72
C ALA A 27 8.46 -20.09 -18.07
N ASN A 28 7.72 -20.29 -19.17
CA ASN A 28 8.21 -19.95 -20.51
C ASN A 28 8.47 -18.45 -20.72
N ALA A 29 7.74 -17.57 -20.06
CA ALA A 29 7.96 -16.13 -20.14
C ALA A 29 9.21 -15.73 -19.33
N LEU A 30 9.36 -16.22 -18.11
CA LEU A 30 10.56 -16.01 -17.29
C LEU A 30 11.84 -16.51 -17.96
N ASP A 31 11.81 -17.66 -18.66
CA ASP A 31 12.93 -18.17 -19.43
C ASP A 31 13.36 -17.25 -20.60
N ARG A 32 12.46 -16.38 -21.04
CA ARG A 32 12.74 -15.36 -22.07
C ARG A 32 13.13 -14.00 -21.49
N GLY A 33 13.11 -13.86 -20.16
CA GLY A 33 13.32 -12.59 -19.47
C GLY A 33 12.18 -11.60 -19.70
N GLN A 34 10.94 -12.11 -19.88
CA GLN A 34 9.75 -11.27 -20.08
C GLN A 34 9.02 -11.06 -18.77
N ASP A 35 8.51 -9.85 -18.56
CA ASP A 35 7.54 -9.59 -17.52
C ASP A 35 6.19 -10.26 -17.83
N VAL A 36 5.45 -10.60 -16.77
CA VAL A 36 4.18 -11.32 -16.91
C VAL A 36 3.03 -10.51 -16.34
N LEU A 37 2.01 -10.27 -17.13
CA LEU A 37 0.73 -9.71 -16.71
C LEU A 37 -0.29 -10.85 -16.59
N PHE A 38 -0.65 -11.18 -15.36
CA PHE A 38 -1.49 -12.33 -15.06
C PHE A 38 -2.82 -11.91 -14.41
N GLU A 39 -3.91 -11.98 -15.17
CA GLU A 39 -5.26 -11.86 -14.62
C GLU A 39 -5.86 -13.26 -14.41
N GLY A 40 -6.19 -13.58 -13.16
CA GLY A 40 -6.89 -14.82 -12.80
C GLY A 40 -8.08 -14.53 -11.90
N ALA A 41 -9.25 -15.03 -12.26
CA ALA A 41 -10.44 -14.88 -11.44
C ALA A 41 -10.24 -15.38 -10.00
N PRO A 42 -11.01 -14.92 -9.00
CA PRO A 42 -10.93 -15.43 -7.64
C PRO A 42 -11.04 -16.97 -7.59
N GLY A 43 -10.23 -17.62 -6.76
CA GLY A 43 -10.23 -19.09 -6.63
C GLY A 43 -9.48 -19.85 -7.71
N THR A 44 -8.83 -19.19 -8.69
CA THR A 44 -8.03 -19.87 -9.73
C THR A 44 -6.63 -20.30 -9.26
N GLY A 45 -6.25 -20.01 -8.01
CA GLY A 45 -4.93 -20.36 -7.47
C GLY A 45 -3.78 -19.51 -8.00
N LYS A 46 -4.01 -18.21 -8.24
CA LYS A 46 -3.04 -17.24 -8.78
C LYS A 46 -1.68 -17.29 -8.07
N THR A 47 -1.68 -17.27 -6.75
CA THR A 47 -0.46 -17.21 -5.93
C THR A 47 0.49 -18.35 -6.28
N LEU A 48 0.02 -19.60 -6.23
CA LEU A 48 0.83 -20.75 -6.57
C LEU A 48 1.17 -20.81 -8.06
N SER A 49 0.26 -20.31 -8.93
CA SER A 49 0.53 -20.25 -10.38
C SER A 49 1.69 -19.30 -10.73
N ALA A 50 1.90 -18.24 -9.93
CA ALA A 50 3.02 -17.33 -10.08
C ALA A 50 4.26 -17.80 -9.30
N LEU A 51 4.10 -18.21 -8.05
CA LEU A 51 5.21 -18.50 -7.15
C LEU A 51 5.96 -19.78 -7.52
N VAL A 52 5.25 -20.84 -7.92
CA VAL A 52 5.85 -22.14 -8.25
C VAL A 52 6.85 -22.03 -9.42
N PRO A 53 6.49 -21.47 -10.59
CA PRO A 53 7.45 -21.29 -11.69
C PRO A 53 8.53 -20.25 -11.37
N ALA A 54 8.23 -19.21 -10.58
CA ALA A 54 9.22 -18.23 -10.17
C ALA A 54 10.31 -18.86 -9.28
N LEU A 55 9.94 -19.71 -8.30
CA LEU A 55 10.90 -20.43 -7.45
C LEU A 55 11.74 -21.42 -8.23
N GLU A 56 11.14 -22.14 -9.18
CA GLU A 56 11.91 -23.05 -10.05
C GLU A 56 12.95 -22.29 -10.87
N HIS A 57 12.52 -21.22 -11.56
CA HIS A 57 13.40 -20.37 -12.36
C HIS A 57 14.50 -19.73 -11.50
N ALA A 58 14.13 -19.24 -10.30
CA ALA A 58 15.09 -18.65 -9.36
C ALA A 58 16.17 -19.67 -8.94
N ARG A 59 15.76 -20.90 -8.61
CA ARG A 59 16.70 -21.97 -8.21
C ARG A 59 17.60 -22.42 -9.35
N GLU A 60 17.12 -22.45 -10.59
CA GLU A 60 17.92 -22.81 -11.75
C GLU A 60 18.99 -21.75 -12.11
N HIS A 61 18.72 -20.48 -11.77
CA HIS A 61 19.55 -19.34 -12.14
C HIS A 61 20.25 -18.65 -10.96
N ASP A 62 20.19 -19.24 -9.76
CA ASP A 62 20.73 -18.68 -8.50
C ASP A 62 20.18 -17.26 -8.21
N ARG A 63 18.85 -17.14 -8.19
CA ARG A 63 18.09 -15.91 -7.96
C ARG A 63 17.25 -15.99 -6.70
N THR A 64 16.77 -14.84 -6.24
CA THR A 64 15.81 -14.74 -5.13
C THR A 64 14.46 -14.27 -5.64
N VAL A 65 13.36 -14.88 -5.15
CA VAL A 65 11.99 -14.42 -5.42
C VAL A 65 11.57 -13.46 -4.30
N VAL A 66 11.06 -12.29 -4.67
CA VAL A 66 10.44 -11.34 -3.76
C VAL A 66 8.96 -11.24 -4.10
N ILE A 67 8.08 -11.77 -3.23
CA ILE A 67 6.64 -11.61 -3.38
C ILE A 67 6.14 -10.50 -2.48
N THR A 68 5.32 -9.62 -3.03
CA THR A 68 4.84 -8.43 -2.32
C THR A 68 3.34 -8.22 -2.47
N THR A 69 2.72 -7.67 -1.44
CA THR A 69 1.30 -7.33 -1.38
C THR A 69 1.08 -6.04 -0.60
N ASN A 70 -0.04 -5.39 -0.88
CA ASN A 70 -0.50 -4.22 -0.11
C ASN A 70 -1.42 -4.60 1.06
N VAL A 71 -1.83 -5.86 1.20
CA VAL A 71 -2.85 -6.31 2.16
C VAL A 71 -2.29 -7.27 3.20
N HIS A 72 -2.40 -6.92 4.49
CA HIS A 72 -1.89 -7.74 5.60
C HIS A 72 -2.49 -9.15 5.68
N GLN A 73 -3.76 -9.33 5.32
CA GLN A 73 -4.39 -10.67 5.34
C GLN A 73 -3.79 -11.59 4.27
N GLN A 74 -3.41 -11.05 3.12
CA GLN A 74 -2.77 -11.83 2.04
C GLN A 74 -1.37 -12.28 2.43
N MET A 75 -0.65 -11.52 3.24
CA MET A 75 0.65 -11.93 3.75
C MET A 75 0.56 -13.25 4.54
N ARG A 76 -0.50 -13.45 5.33
CA ARG A 76 -0.74 -14.74 6.03
C ARG A 76 -0.96 -15.89 5.05
N GLN A 77 -1.69 -15.65 3.96
CA GLN A 77 -1.89 -16.65 2.91
C GLN A 77 -0.57 -17.04 2.26
N PHE A 78 0.32 -16.08 1.99
CA PHE A 78 1.64 -16.38 1.43
C PHE A 78 2.50 -17.19 2.39
N VAL A 79 2.41 -16.95 3.69
CA VAL A 79 3.09 -17.79 4.70
C VAL A 79 2.58 -19.22 4.65
N GLU A 80 1.27 -19.43 4.54
CA GLU A 80 0.68 -20.78 4.45
C GLU A 80 1.10 -21.49 3.16
N ASP A 81 1.07 -20.78 2.03
CA ASP A 81 1.51 -21.32 0.74
C ASP A 81 3.01 -21.65 0.76
N ALA A 82 3.86 -20.77 1.30
CA ALA A 82 5.29 -21.02 1.46
C ALA A 82 5.58 -22.19 2.41
N ARG A 83 4.84 -22.35 3.52
CA ARG A 83 4.91 -23.53 4.39
C ARG A 83 4.51 -24.81 3.66
N ALA A 84 3.46 -24.75 2.83
CA ALA A 84 3.04 -25.89 2.04
C ALA A 84 4.10 -26.28 1.01
N ILE A 85 4.70 -25.32 0.32
CA ILE A 85 5.81 -25.52 -0.62
C ILE A 85 7.02 -26.12 0.11
N THR A 86 7.43 -25.57 1.27
CA THR A 86 8.59 -26.03 2.05
C THR A 86 8.48 -27.51 2.47
N ARG A 87 7.24 -28.00 2.72
CA ARG A 87 7.01 -29.43 3.03
C ARG A 87 7.22 -30.34 1.82
N GLN A 88 7.02 -29.82 0.61
CA GLN A 88 7.18 -30.58 -0.64
C GLN A 88 8.62 -30.50 -1.14
N GLU A 89 9.15 -29.29 -1.23
CA GLU A 89 10.52 -28.98 -1.64
C GLU A 89 11.08 -27.90 -0.72
N PRO A 90 12.13 -28.19 0.06
CA PRO A 90 12.66 -27.24 1.04
C PRO A 90 13.10 -25.93 0.39
N ILE A 91 12.60 -24.81 0.91
CA ILE A 91 13.00 -23.43 0.58
C ILE A 91 13.36 -22.68 1.85
N ARG A 92 14.31 -21.75 1.73
CA ARG A 92 14.58 -20.74 2.76
C ARG A 92 13.73 -19.53 2.48
N ALA A 93 12.80 -19.22 3.37
CA ALA A 93 11.87 -18.10 3.19
C ALA A 93 11.87 -17.17 4.40
N VAL A 94 11.86 -15.87 4.16
CA VAL A 94 11.75 -14.83 5.18
C VAL A 94 10.52 -13.96 4.92
N VAL A 95 9.74 -13.71 5.96
CA VAL A 95 8.61 -12.77 5.94
C VAL A 95 9.05 -11.49 6.63
N PHE A 96 9.22 -10.42 5.85
CA PHE A 96 9.80 -9.18 6.32
C PHE A 96 8.75 -8.09 6.54
N LYS A 97 8.77 -7.48 7.73
CA LYS A 97 8.00 -6.28 8.07
C LYS A 97 8.92 -5.13 8.43
N GLY A 98 8.40 -3.91 8.23
CA GLY A 98 9.12 -2.70 8.60
C GLY A 98 9.43 -2.62 10.10
N LYS A 99 10.45 -1.82 10.43
CA LYS A 99 10.99 -1.65 11.77
C LYS A 99 9.93 -1.35 12.85
N SER A 100 8.97 -0.49 12.56
CA SER A 100 7.91 -0.12 13.53
C SER A 100 7.12 -1.30 14.09
N SER A 101 7.03 -2.42 13.33
CA SER A 101 6.35 -3.65 13.76
C SER A 101 7.28 -4.63 14.48
N MET A 102 8.59 -4.40 14.48
CA MET A 102 9.60 -5.35 14.95
C MET A 102 10.52 -4.79 16.06
N CYS A 103 10.39 -3.50 16.40
CA CYS A 103 11.22 -2.84 17.41
C CYS A 103 10.63 -2.98 18.81
N HIS A 104 11.43 -3.36 19.79
CA HIS A 104 11.02 -3.51 21.19
C HIS A 104 11.13 -2.22 22.01
N ILE A 105 11.83 -1.20 21.51
CA ILE A 105 12.10 0.05 22.23
C ILE A 105 11.39 1.28 21.64
N ASP A 106 10.58 1.09 20.59
CA ASP A 106 9.73 2.11 19.95
C ASP A 106 10.46 3.42 19.60
N VAL A 107 11.61 3.31 18.94
CA VAL A 107 12.38 4.44 18.39
C VAL A 107 12.11 4.55 16.87
N ASP A 108 12.27 5.76 16.29
CA ASP A 108 12.15 5.92 14.85
C ASP A 108 13.31 5.29 14.05
N TYR A 109 13.25 5.38 12.72
CA TYR A 109 14.27 4.76 11.87
C TYR A 109 15.64 5.41 12.00
N GLN A 110 15.70 6.74 12.13
CA GLN A 110 16.95 7.49 12.24
C GLN A 110 17.60 7.27 13.62
N GLU A 111 16.79 7.30 14.69
CA GLU A 111 17.25 6.94 16.04
C GLU A 111 17.82 5.51 16.06
N CYS A 112 17.09 4.55 15.45
CA CYS A 112 17.56 3.17 15.37
C CYS A 112 18.88 3.05 14.59
N GLN A 113 19.04 3.80 13.51
CA GLN A 113 20.28 3.78 12.74
C GLN A 113 21.46 4.27 13.59
N THR A 114 21.32 5.41 14.26
CA THR A 114 22.35 5.94 15.14
C THR A 114 22.66 4.97 16.29
N LEU A 115 21.62 4.44 16.98
CA LEU A 115 21.81 3.46 18.06
C LEU A 115 22.55 2.20 17.58
N ARG A 116 22.22 1.71 16.40
CA ARG A 116 22.85 0.53 15.82
C ARG A 116 24.33 0.77 15.50
N ASP A 117 24.61 1.91 14.84
CA ASP A 117 25.98 2.23 14.41
C ASP A 117 26.87 2.46 15.65
N THR A 118 26.42 3.24 16.65
CA THR A 118 27.10 3.41 17.93
C THR A 118 27.30 2.07 18.68
N THR A 119 26.28 1.21 18.71
CA THR A 119 26.37 -0.10 19.36
C THR A 119 27.40 -1.00 18.67
N ARG A 120 27.49 -0.96 17.36
CA ARG A 120 28.48 -1.73 16.59
C ARG A 120 29.89 -1.25 16.90
N GLU A 121 30.14 0.05 16.84
CA GLU A 121 31.42 0.65 17.17
C GLU A 121 31.87 0.24 18.59
N LEU A 122 30.98 0.34 19.58
CA LEU A 122 31.28 -0.12 20.95
C LEU A 122 31.70 -1.59 20.99
N VAL A 123 30.93 -2.49 20.37
CA VAL A 123 31.23 -3.95 20.42
C VAL A 123 32.53 -4.27 19.68
N GLU A 124 32.81 -3.60 18.57
CA GLU A 124 34.06 -3.73 17.82
C GLU A 124 35.26 -3.29 18.72
N THR A 125 35.19 -2.10 19.36
CA THR A 125 36.23 -1.59 20.26
C THR A 125 36.43 -2.51 21.48
N GLU A 126 35.32 -3.00 22.10
CA GLU A 126 35.41 -3.99 23.18
C GLU A 126 36.07 -5.32 22.73
N SER A 127 35.89 -5.70 21.48
CA SER A 127 36.52 -6.91 20.94
C SER A 127 38.00 -6.71 20.71
N GLU A 128 38.41 -5.55 20.19
CA GLU A 128 39.83 -5.18 20.04
C GLU A 128 40.56 -5.12 21.37
N VAL A 129 39.93 -4.51 22.39
CA VAL A 129 40.48 -4.51 23.77
C VAL A 129 40.72 -5.93 24.24
N ARG A 130 39.75 -6.84 24.07
CA ARG A 130 39.90 -8.25 24.49
C ARG A 130 41.02 -8.98 23.78
N GLU A 131 41.18 -8.74 22.46
CA GLU A 131 42.23 -9.32 21.64
C GLU A 131 43.64 -8.82 22.07
N LEU A 132 43.78 -7.51 22.28
CA LEU A 132 45.02 -6.90 22.73
C LEU A 132 45.38 -7.32 24.16
N GLU A 133 44.40 -7.44 25.08
CA GLU A 133 44.63 -8.00 26.39
C GLU A 133 45.12 -9.47 26.34
N ALA A 134 44.57 -10.28 25.43
CA ALA A 134 45.03 -11.64 25.22
C ALA A 134 46.47 -11.64 24.70
N ARG A 135 46.80 -10.80 23.75
CA ARG A 135 48.15 -10.64 23.20
C ARG A 135 49.14 -10.10 24.21
N GLN A 136 48.74 -9.13 25.02
CA GLN A 136 49.54 -8.61 26.12
C GLN A 136 49.95 -9.73 27.12
N ARG A 137 48.98 -10.65 27.42
CA ARG A 137 49.22 -11.80 28.31
C ARG A 137 50.26 -12.77 27.74
N GLU A 138 50.21 -13.04 26.43
CA GLU A 138 51.18 -13.88 25.70
C GLU A 138 52.58 -13.24 25.76
N LEU A 139 52.70 -11.96 25.37
CA LEU A 139 53.96 -11.23 25.37
C LEU A 139 54.57 -11.13 26.78
N LEU A 140 53.76 -11.06 27.82
CA LEU A 140 54.22 -11.11 29.19
C LEU A 140 54.86 -12.46 29.53
N ALA A 141 54.34 -13.56 29.01
CA ALA A 141 54.92 -14.89 29.19
C ALA A 141 56.25 -15.01 28.42
N GLU A 142 56.30 -14.59 27.14
CA GLU A 142 57.52 -14.59 26.29
C GLU A 142 58.64 -13.70 26.90
N SER A 143 58.31 -12.54 27.42
CA SER A 143 59.25 -11.63 28.10
C SER A 143 59.84 -12.25 29.36
N ARG A 144 59.07 -13.04 30.12
CA ARG A 144 59.55 -13.77 31.29
C ARG A 144 60.51 -14.91 30.93
N GLU A 145 60.43 -15.43 29.72
CA GLU A 145 61.34 -16.43 29.16
C GLU A 145 62.62 -15.81 28.61
N GLY A 146 62.77 -14.47 28.63
CA GLY A 146 63.99 -13.73 28.31
C GLY A 146 64.02 -13.09 26.93
N ASP A 147 62.85 -13.00 26.21
CA ASP A 147 62.74 -12.27 24.97
C ASP A 147 62.61 -10.76 25.19
N ALA A 148 63.67 -10.01 24.87
CA ALA A 148 63.72 -8.55 25.04
C ALA A 148 62.79 -7.85 24.00
N GLY A 149 62.52 -8.43 22.81
CA GLY A 149 61.63 -7.90 21.83
C GLY A 149 60.15 -7.99 22.25
N ALA A 150 59.80 -9.04 23.02
CA ALA A 150 58.48 -9.20 23.59
C ALA A 150 58.15 -8.13 24.66
N ALA A 151 59.16 -7.65 25.39
CA ALA A 151 58.96 -6.58 26.36
C ALA A 151 58.62 -5.23 25.68
N GLU A 152 59.33 -4.87 24.63
CA GLU A 152 59.10 -3.63 23.84
C GLU A 152 57.75 -3.68 23.12
N ALA A 153 57.41 -4.83 22.50
CA ALA A 153 56.12 -5.03 21.86
C ALA A 153 54.94 -4.93 22.87
N ARG A 154 55.13 -5.43 24.09
CA ARG A 154 54.13 -5.31 25.16
C ARG A 154 53.90 -3.87 25.61
N GLU A 155 54.95 -3.03 25.68
CA GLU A 155 54.82 -1.61 26.01
C GLU A 155 53.97 -0.87 24.98
N SER A 156 54.20 -1.13 23.71
CA SER A 156 53.38 -0.56 22.64
C SER A 156 51.90 -0.98 22.71
N ILE A 157 51.62 -2.25 23.01
CA ILE A 157 50.26 -2.76 23.17
C ILE A 157 49.58 -2.15 24.41
N MET A 158 50.32 -1.87 25.50
CA MET A 158 49.76 -1.21 26.65
C MET A 158 49.30 0.22 26.34
N ASP A 159 50.07 0.98 25.57
CA ASP A 159 49.69 2.34 25.16
C ASP A 159 48.46 2.30 24.24
N GLU A 160 48.32 1.29 23.40
CA GLU A 160 47.15 1.07 22.52
C GLU A 160 45.92 0.67 23.34
N LEU A 161 46.07 -0.22 24.33
CA LEU A 161 45.01 -0.62 25.26
C LEU A 161 44.46 0.58 26.06
N ASP A 162 45.38 1.40 26.65
CA ASP A 162 45.00 2.58 27.41
C ASP A 162 44.16 3.56 26.57
N ASN A 163 44.42 3.67 25.25
CA ASN A 163 43.63 4.48 24.30
C ASN A 163 42.27 3.88 24.02
N LEU A 164 42.20 2.58 23.72
CA LEU A 164 40.93 1.89 23.42
C LEU A 164 40.03 1.76 24.66
N GLU A 165 40.62 1.53 25.85
CA GLU A 165 39.85 1.54 27.10
C GLU A 165 39.24 2.94 27.37
N ALA A 166 39.99 4.02 27.07
CA ALA A 166 39.44 5.37 27.17
C ALA A 166 38.32 5.61 26.16
N GLU A 167 38.41 5.05 24.94
CA GLU A 167 37.35 5.10 23.93
C GLU A 167 36.11 4.29 24.39
N VAL A 168 36.26 3.11 24.96
CA VAL A 168 35.15 2.33 25.55
C VAL A 168 34.48 3.13 26.67
N ASP A 169 35.25 3.82 27.53
CA ASP A 169 34.70 4.68 28.60
C ASP A 169 33.85 5.84 28.05
N GLU A 170 34.14 6.37 26.85
CA GLU A 170 33.32 7.37 26.19
C GLU A 170 31.92 6.84 25.83
N TYR A 171 31.79 5.55 25.48
CA TYR A 171 30.51 4.91 25.24
C TYR A 171 29.65 4.65 26.48
N GLU A 172 30.19 4.80 27.74
CA GLU A 172 29.37 4.65 28.95
C GLU A 172 28.20 5.64 29.02
N THR A 173 28.32 6.80 28.36
CA THR A 173 27.27 7.83 28.29
C THR A 173 26.55 7.86 26.95
N ALA A 174 27.02 7.14 25.94
CA ALA A 174 26.45 7.09 24.61
C ALA A 174 25.13 6.32 24.58
N ASN A 175 24.26 6.67 23.66
CA ASN A 175 23.03 5.92 23.41
C ASN A 175 23.33 4.65 22.60
N VAL A 176 23.04 3.49 23.18
CA VAL A 176 23.24 2.17 22.57
C VAL A 176 21.98 1.33 22.65
N CYS A 177 21.80 0.41 21.70
CA CYS A 177 20.67 -0.52 21.71
C CYS A 177 21.07 -1.85 22.35
N ALA A 178 20.52 -2.16 23.53
CA ALA A 178 20.81 -3.40 24.25
C ALA A 178 20.43 -4.65 23.43
N HIS A 179 19.28 -4.65 22.77
CA HIS A 179 18.82 -5.76 21.92
C HIS A 179 19.78 -6.02 20.75
N TYR A 180 20.25 -4.96 20.08
CA TYR A 180 21.19 -5.13 18.97
C TYR A 180 22.60 -5.51 19.47
N ARG A 181 23.03 -5.01 20.64
CA ARG A 181 24.26 -5.44 21.25
C ARG A 181 24.27 -6.94 21.55
N ASN A 182 23.15 -7.47 22.02
CA ASN A 182 23.00 -8.91 22.24
C ASN A 182 23.14 -9.71 20.94
N ASN A 183 22.58 -9.24 19.82
CA ASN A 183 22.80 -9.88 18.51
C ASN A 183 24.29 -9.97 18.15
N LEU A 184 25.10 -8.95 18.51
CA LEU A 184 26.52 -8.90 18.13
C LEU A 184 27.43 -9.73 19.04
N VAL A 185 27.00 -10.00 20.28
CA VAL A 185 27.83 -10.69 21.28
C VAL A 185 27.40 -12.11 21.59
N GLU A 186 26.15 -12.46 21.30
CA GLU A 186 25.63 -13.80 21.52
C GLU A 186 25.74 -14.64 20.22
N ASP A 187 25.67 -15.96 20.37
CA ASP A 187 25.63 -16.89 19.25
C ASP A 187 24.20 -16.91 18.68
N THR A 188 24.02 -16.40 17.47
CA THR A 188 22.74 -16.31 16.76
C THR A 188 22.46 -17.51 15.84
N ASP A 189 23.33 -18.51 15.76
CA ASP A 189 23.16 -19.70 14.92
C ASP A 189 21.86 -20.47 15.28
N GLU A 190 21.49 -20.50 16.57
CA GLU A 190 20.22 -21.11 17.02
C GLU A 190 19.00 -20.40 16.42
N PHE A 191 19.04 -19.06 16.33
CA PHE A 191 17.98 -18.29 15.70
C PHE A 191 17.82 -18.65 14.22
N PHE A 192 18.90 -18.68 13.46
CA PHE A 192 18.82 -19.02 12.02
C PHE A 192 18.42 -20.47 11.82
N GLY A 193 18.85 -21.40 12.66
CA GLY A 193 18.37 -22.76 12.67
C GLY A 193 16.84 -22.84 12.85
N TRP A 194 16.31 -22.12 13.83
CA TRP A 194 14.88 -22.01 14.12
C TRP A 194 14.11 -21.28 13.01
N LEU A 195 14.67 -20.17 12.45
CA LEU A 195 14.05 -19.36 11.40
C LEU A 195 13.78 -20.20 10.15
N PHE A 196 14.73 -21.04 9.75
CA PHE A 196 14.65 -21.84 8.51
C PHE A 196 14.15 -23.28 8.71
N GLU A 197 13.78 -23.67 9.91
CA GLU A 197 13.09 -24.95 10.16
C GLU A 197 11.67 -24.95 9.59
N ASP A 198 10.99 -23.79 9.59
CA ASP A 198 9.67 -23.55 9.00
C ASP A 198 9.59 -22.10 8.59
N VAL A 199 8.58 -21.71 7.79
CA VAL A 199 8.34 -20.30 7.46
C VAL A 199 7.74 -19.58 8.67
N ARG A 200 8.48 -18.66 9.27
CA ARG A 200 8.07 -17.92 10.48
C ARG A 200 7.34 -16.63 10.11
N THR A 201 6.31 -16.30 10.88
CA THR A 201 5.66 -14.99 10.76
C THR A 201 6.49 -13.91 11.45
N PRO A 202 6.32 -12.62 11.13
CA PRO A 202 6.95 -11.55 11.88
C PRO A 202 6.61 -11.56 13.38
N GLU A 203 5.39 -11.97 13.72
CA GLU A 203 4.93 -12.11 15.10
C GLU A 203 5.70 -13.24 15.84
N ASP A 204 5.97 -14.36 15.15
CA ASP A 204 6.79 -15.46 15.72
C ASP A 204 8.21 -14.96 15.98
N VAL A 205 8.79 -14.20 15.04
CA VAL A 205 10.15 -13.65 15.19
C VAL A 205 10.20 -12.59 16.28
N TYR A 206 9.20 -11.71 16.37
CA TYR A 206 9.10 -10.72 17.43
C TYR A 206 9.08 -11.40 18.82
N ALA A 207 8.22 -12.41 18.99
CA ALA A 207 8.12 -13.14 20.26
C ALA A 207 9.41 -13.89 20.61
N TYR A 208 10.08 -14.52 19.64
CA TYR A 208 11.37 -15.19 19.84
C TYR A 208 12.44 -14.21 20.31
N ALA A 209 12.51 -13.05 19.66
CA ALA A 209 13.49 -12.01 19.97
C ALA A 209 13.22 -11.35 21.34
N ASP A 210 11.95 -11.10 21.68
CA ASP A 210 11.54 -10.54 22.98
C ASP A 210 11.96 -11.45 24.15
N GLU A 211 11.71 -12.75 24.06
CA GLU A 211 12.10 -13.72 25.09
C GLU A 211 13.62 -13.77 25.36
N ARG A 212 14.43 -13.38 24.38
CA ARG A 212 15.91 -13.47 24.42
C ARG A 212 16.60 -12.11 24.46
N GLU A 213 15.81 -11.04 24.54
CA GLU A 213 16.31 -9.66 24.49
C GLU A 213 17.16 -9.36 23.24
N LEU A 214 16.82 -9.98 22.09
CA LEU A 214 17.48 -9.80 20.79
C LEU A 214 16.75 -8.76 19.93
N CYS A 215 17.44 -8.23 18.93
CA CYS A 215 16.81 -7.39 17.90
C CYS A 215 16.32 -8.24 16.73
N GLY A 216 15.02 -8.59 16.71
CA GLY A 216 14.42 -9.41 15.66
C GLY A 216 14.46 -8.75 14.28
N TYR A 217 14.41 -7.41 14.21
CA TYR A 217 14.49 -6.67 12.94
C TYR A 217 15.86 -6.85 12.26
N GLU A 218 16.96 -6.69 12.98
CA GLU A 218 18.30 -6.86 12.42
C GLU A 218 18.60 -8.33 12.12
N LEU A 219 18.13 -9.28 12.94
CA LEU A 219 18.25 -10.72 12.66
C LEU A 219 17.50 -11.13 11.40
N LEU A 220 16.29 -10.56 11.13
CA LEU A 220 15.59 -10.82 9.86
C LEU A 220 16.32 -10.26 8.66
N LYS A 221 16.93 -9.07 8.79
CA LYS A 221 17.76 -8.49 7.72
C LYS A 221 18.95 -9.38 7.37
N GLU A 222 19.65 -9.85 8.38
CA GLU A 222 20.76 -10.81 8.21
C GLU A 222 20.26 -12.14 7.64
N GLY A 223 19.09 -12.60 8.08
CA GLY A 223 18.44 -13.81 7.56
C GLY A 223 17.96 -13.72 6.12
N MET A 224 17.91 -12.54 5.49
CA MET A 224 17.53 -12.40 4.07
C MET A 224 18.67 -12.75 3.10
N GLU A 225 19.90 -12.83 3.57
CA GLU A 225 21.05 -13.18 2.71
C GLU A 225 20.88 -14.59 2.12
N GLY A 226 20.88 -14.66 0.79
CA GLY A 226 20.86 -15.91 0.04
C GLY A 226 19.64 -16.79 0.26
N VAL A 227 18.45 -16.22 0.52
CA VAL A 227 17.19 -16.95 0.63
C VAL A 227 16.56 -17.19 -0.75
N ASP A 228 15.70 -18.22 -0.82
CA ASP A 228 14.92 -18.52 -2.03
C ASP A 228 13.73 -17.55 -2.18
N LEU A 229 13.12 -17.13 -1.05
CA LEU A 229 11.89 -16.34 -1.04
C LEU A 229 11.90 -15.26 0.05
N VAL A 230 11.56 -14.03 -0.32
CA VAL A 230 11.22 -12.95 0.62
C VAL A 230 9.76 -12.56 0.41
N VAL A 231 8.99 -12.49 1.50
CA VAL A 231 7.61 -11.97 1.51
C VAL A 231 7.61 -10.60 2.18
N CYS A 232 7.16 -9.56 1.50
CA CYS A 232 7.18 -8.18 2.05
C CYS A 232 6.02 -7.32 1.53
N ASN A 233 5.97 -6.05 1.93
CA ASN A 233 5.00 -5.07 1.43
C ASN A 233 5.54 -4.30 0.22
N TYR A 234 4.63 -3.70 -0.55
CA TYR A 234 4.92 -2.90 -1.75
C TYR A 234 5.98 -1.81 -1.54
N HIS A 235 5.98 -1.12 -0.39
CA HIS A 235 6.91 -0.03 -0.12
C HIS A 235 8.38 -0.44 -0.18
N HIS A 236 8.70 -1.72 0.10
CA HIS A 236 10.08 -2.21 0.01
C HIS A 236 10.63 -2.21 -1.43
N LEU A 237 9.74 -2.27 -2.43
CA LEU A 237 10.11 -2.23 -3.84
C LEU A 237 9.79 -0.90 -4.51
N LEU A 238 8.68 -0.24 -4.10
CA LEU A 238 8.20 0.96 -4.78
C LEU A 238 8.81 2.27 -4.24
N ASP A 239 9.34 2.29 -3.01
CA ASP A 239 10.14 3.43 -2.53
C ASP A 239 11.60 3.24 -2.96
N PRO A 240 12.16 4.12 -3.82
CA PRO A 240 13.52 3.95 -4.34
C PRO A 240 14.60 3.89 -3.25
N ASN A 241 14.44 4.68 -2.16
CA ASN A 241 15.43 4.71 -1.08
C ASN A 241 15.40 3.44 -0.24
N ILE A 242 14.19 2.93 0.04
CA ILE A 242 14.00 1.67 0.77
C ILE A 242 14.44 0.49 -0.11
N ARG A 243 14.11 0.51 -1.41
CA ARG A 243 14.46 -0.54 -2.38
C ARG A 243 15.97 -0.78 -2.47
N GLU A 244 16.76 0.30 -2.59
CA GLU A 244 18.22 0.18 -2.64
C GLU A 244 18.78 -0.51 -1.39
N GLN A 245 18.29 -0.14 -0.21
CA GLN A 245 18.71 -0.79 1.04
C GLN A 245 18.20 -2.23 1.13
N PHE A 246 16.97 -2.48 0.70
CA PHE A 246 16.35 -3.80 0.74
C PHE A 246 17.12 -4.80 -0.14
N PHE A 247 17.54 -4.42 -1.33
CA PHE A 247 18.36 -5.26 -2.20
C PHE A 247 19.73 -5.55 -1.58
N ARG A 248 20.34 -4.58 -0.89
CA ARG A 248 21.58 -4.81 -0.12
C ARG A 248 21.41 -5.82 1.01
N TRP A 249 20.25 -5.87 1.67
CA TRP A 249 20.00 -6.86 2.74
C TRP A 249 19.78 -8.26 2.19
N ILE A 250 19.27 -8.38 0.98
CA ILE A 250 19.15 -9.69 0.28
C ILE A 250 20.53 -10.17 -0.22
N ASP A 251 21.50 -9.28 -0.31
CA ASP A 251 22.85 -9.51 -0.88
C ASP A 251 22.78 -10.05 -2.31
N ARG A 252 21.95 -9.42 -3.14
CA ARG A 252 21.75 -9.74 -4.55
C ARG A 252 21.79 -8.48 -5.42
N ASP A 253 22.38 -8.62 -6.62
CA ASP A 253 22.18 -7.63 -7.67
C ASP A 253 20.71 -7.60 -8.07
N PRO A 254 20.09 -6.42 -8.35
CA PRO A 254 18.70 -6.36 -8.79
C PRO A 254 18.38 -7.32 -9.95
N SER A 255 19.31 -7.50 -10.90
CA SER A 255 19.15 -8.44 -12.02
C SER A 255 19.10 -9.93 -11.62
N GLU A 256 19.36 -10.25 -10.36
CA GLU A 256 19.23 -11.59 -9.77
C GLU A 256 17.94 -11.75 -8.94
N ILE A 257 17.05 -10.75 -8.97
CA ILE A 257 15.80 -10.75 -8.24
C ILE A 257 14.63 -10.92 -9.20
N LEU A 258 13.73 -11.86 -8.88
CA LEU A 258 12.41 -11.98 -9.50
C LEU A 258 11.36 -11.38 -8.57
N THR A 259 10.52 -10.48 -9.08
CA THR A 259 9.46 -9.88 -8.27
C THR A 259 8.10 -10.47 -8.63
N VAL A 260 7.26 -10.67 -7.62
CA VAL A 260 5.85 -11.08 -7.78
C VAL A 260 4.98 -10.08 -7.05
N PHE A 261 4.14 -9.36 -7.79
CA PHE A 261 3.19 -8.40 -7.24
C PHE A 261 1.79 -9.01 -7.20
N ASP A 262 1.27 -9.26 -6.00
CA ASP A 262 -0.12 -9.65 -5.84
C ASP A 262 -1.02 -8.43 -5.71
N GLU A 263 -2.25 -8.53 -6.21
CA GLU A 263 -3.18 -7.41 -6.38
C GLU A 263 -2.55 -6.23 -7.13
N ALA A 264 -1.83 -6.55 -8.19
CA ALA A 264 -1.00 -5.61 -8.96
C ALA A 264 -1.77 -4.43 -9.57
N HIS A 265 -3.12 -4.47 -9.57
CA HIS A 265 -3.95 -3.32 -9.91
C HIS A 265 -3.76 -2.12 -8.95
N ASN A 266 -3.17 -2.33 -7.75
CA ASN A 266 -2.87 -1.31 -6.76
C ASN A 266 -1.43 -0.74 -6.89
N VAL A 267 -0.59 -1.31 -7.74
CA VAL A 267 0.82 -0.86 -7.90
C VAL A 267 0.89 0.58 -8.37
N GLU A 268 0.00 0.99 -9.27
CA GLU A 268 -0.07 2.37 -9.76
C GLU A 268 -0.28 3.38 -8.62
N ASP A 269 -1.29 3.15 -7.78
CA ASP A 269 -1.64 4.06 -6.69
C ASP A 269 -0.54 4.05 -5.61
N ALA A 270 -0.03 2.88 -5.23
CA ALA A 270 1.05 2.76 -4.27
C ALA A 270 2.34 3.46 -4.75
N ALA A 271 2.73 3.29 -6.00
CA ALA A 271 3.90 3.96 -6.57
C ALA A 271 3.70 5.48 -6.65
N ARG A 272 2.49 5.95 -6.92
CA ARG A 272 2.13 7.38 -6.90
C ARG A 272 2.28 7.96 -5.51
N ASP A 273 1.78 7.28 -4.49
CA ASP A 273 1.86 7.71 -3.10
C ASP A 273 3.31 7.82 -2.62
N HIS A 274 4.15 6.83 -2.94
CA HIS A 274 5.57 6.86 -2.58
C HIS A 274 6.38 7.93 -3.35
N ALA A 275 5.98 8.25 -4.58
CA ALA A 275 6.64 9.28 -5.37
C ALA A 275 6.21 10.71 -4.99
N THR A 276 5.07 10.87 -4.34
CA THR A 276 4.53 12.16 -3.91
C THR A 276 5.34 12.73 -2.75
N ARG A 277 5.68 14.03 -2.81
CA ARG A 277 6.43 14.74 -1.76
C ARG A 277 5.50 15.68 -1.03
N THR A 278 5.61 15.72 0.30
CA THR A 278 4.73 16.53 1.17
C THR A 278 5.55 17.33 2.16
N LEU A 279 5.14 18.59 2.41
CA LEU A 279 5.71 19.48 3.41
C LEU A 279 4.58 20.18 4.18
N THR A 280 4.58 20.07 5.51
CA THR A 280 3.54 20.69 6.35
C THR A 280 3.97 22.06 6.85
N GLU A 281 2.98 22.91 7.18
CA GLU A 281 3.24 24.22 7.83
C GLU A 281 3.94 24.04 9.19
N THR A 282 3.62 22.98 9.93
CA THR A 282 4.28 22.65 11.21
C THR A 282 5.78 22.43 11.03
N THR A 283 6.19 21.72 9.97
CA THR A 283 7.61 21.50 9.63
C THR A 283 8.28 22.83 9.24
N LEU A 284 7.58 23.70 8.52
CA LEU A 284 8.08 25.04 8.16
C LEU A 284 8.26 25.93 9.38
N ASP A 285 7.30 25.95 10.30
CA ASP A 285 7.40 26.72 11.55
C ASP A 285 8.55 26.21 12.42
N ALA A 286 8.71 24.90 12.56
CA ALA A 286 9.81 24.31 13.28
C ALA A 286 11.18 24.62 12.65
N ALA A 287 11.28 24.64 11.32
CA ALA A 287 12.51 25.05 10.63
C ALA A 287 12.84 26.54 10.83
N VAL A 288 11.83 27.41 10.89
CA VAL A 288 12.02 28.83 11.24
C VAL A 288 12.55 28.98 12.67
N GLU A 289 12.02 28.20 13.62
CA GLU A 289 12.51 28.20 15.01
C GLU A 289 13.94 27.66 15.10
N GLU A 290 14.27 26.58 14.36
CA GLU A 290 15.60 25.97 14.30
C GLU A 290 16.68 26.96 13.80
N LEU A 291 16.31 27.87 12.89
CA LEU A 291 17.22 28.88 12.31
C LEU A 291 17.33 30.17 13.13
N ALA A 292 16.35 30.48 14.00
CA ALA A 292 16.21 31.79 14.65
C ALA A 292 17.41 32.23 15.49
N ASP A 293 18.14 31.31 16.09
CA ASP A 293 19.30 31.58 16.95
C ASP A 293 20.59 30.92 16.41
N ASN A 294 20.65 30.62 15.11
CA ASN A 294 21.78 29.92 14.49
C ASN A 294 22.86 30.91 14.01
N ASP A 295 24.07 30.80 14.55
CA ASP A 295 25.22 31.67 14.24
C ASP A 295 26.00 31.27 12.97
N ASP A 296 25.60 30.21 12.25
CA ASP A 296 26.26 29.76 11.02
C ASP A 296 26.09 30.81 9.92
N SER A 297 27.12 31.03 9.15
CA SER A 297 27.14 32.04 8.05
C SER A 297 26.12 31.75 6.94
N ARG A 298 25.56 30.56 6.87
CA ARG A 298 24.53 30.11 5.93
C ARG A 298 23.11 30.32 6.47
N ALA A 299 22.97 30.66 7.77
CA ALA A 299 21.66 30.73 8.44
C ALA A 299 20.76 31.78 7.83
N ASP A 300 21.26 33.00 7.54
CA ASP A 300 20.48 34.06 6.89
C ASP A 300 19.92 33.63 5.52
N ALA A 301 20.72 32.90 4.74
CA ALA A 301 20.31 32.41 3.42
C ALA A 301 19.23 31.29 3.56
N ALA A 302 19.38 30.37 4.50
CA ALA A 302 18.41 29.34 4.79
C ALA A 302 17.09 29.95 5.31
N GLU A 303 17.18 30.93 6.22
CA GLU A 303 16.01 31.60 6.77
C GLU A 303 15.20 32.33 5.70
N ASN A 304 15.87 32.99 4.74
CA ASN A 304 15.20 33.66 3.61
C ASN A 304 14.35 32.68 2.80
N VAL A 305 14.87 31.48 2.54
CA VAL A 305 14.16 30.47 1.76
C VAL A 305 12.99 29.85 2.58
N VAL A 306 13.25 29.45 3.82
CA VAL A 306 12.28 28.80 4.69
C VAL A 306 11.12 29.73 5.01
N ARG A 307 11.39 30.96 5.45
CA ARG A 307 10.35 31.96 5.74
C ARG A 307 9.54 32.35 4.49
N ALA A 308 10.21 32.55 3.36
CA ALA A 308 9.51 32.91 2.13
C ALA A 308 8.54 31.79 1.68
N PHE A 309 8.94 30.52 1.81
CA PHE A 309 8.08 29.40 1.45
C PHE A 309 6.93 29.20 2.46
N ARG A 310 7.21 29.34 3.76
CA ARG A 310 6.21 29.30 4.83
C ARG A 310 5.16 30.40 4.65
N ASP A 311 5.59 31.65 4.44
CA ASP A 311 4.68 32.79 4.26
C ASP A 311 3.87 32.65 2.97
N ALA A 312 4.49 32.11 1.92
CA ALA A 312 3.80 31.77 0.67
C ALA A 312 2.71 30.72 0.84
N LEU A 313 2.97 29.66 1.61
CA LEU A 313 1.97 28.63 1.88
C LEU A 313 0.75 29.21 2.61
N VAL A 314 1.00 30.02 3.66
CA VAL A 314 -0.06 30.69 4.44
C VAL A 314 -0.84 31.67 3.57
N GLU A 315 -0.16 32.52 2.81
CA GLU A 315 -0.79 33.47 1.87
C GLU A 315 -1.68 32.73 0.86
N THR A 316 -1.18 31.65 0.28
CA THR A 316 -1.87 30.88 -0.76
C THR A 316 -3.16 30.28 -0.24
N TYR A 317 -3.16 29.61 0.92
CA TYR A 317 -4.38 29.01 1.42
C TYR A 317 -5.36 30.06 2.00
N ASP A 318 -4.88 31.15 2.59
CA ASP A 318 -5.74 32.23 3.05
C ASP A 318 -6.45 32.94 1.89
N GLU A 319 -5.75 33.18 0.77
CA GLU A 319 -6.35 33.73 -0.44
C GLU A 319 -7.37 32.78 -1.06
N ALA A 320 -7.06 31.47 -1.15
CA ALA A 320 -7.96 30.45 -1.71
C ALA A 320 -9.22 30.24 -0.87
N LEU A 321 -9.10 30.22 0.47
CA LEU A 321 -10.25 30.09 1.37
C LEU A 321 -11.13 31.35 1.37
N GLY A 322 -10.56 32.54 1.20
CA GLY A 322 -11.28 33.79 1.23
C GLY A 322 -12.00 34.04 2.56
N PHE A 323 -12.91 35.03 2.56
CA PHE A 323 -13.59 35.44 3.78
C PHE A 323 -14.71 34.46 4.17
N GLY A 324 -14.57 33.80 5.33
CA GLY A 324 -15.59 32.95 5.94
C GLY A 324 -15.46 31.43 5.66
N ALA A 325 -14.73 31.01 4.63
CA ALA A 325 -14.54 29.58 4.34
C ALA A 325 -13.61 28.88 5.34
N ARG A 326 -12.74 29.62 6.05
CA ARG A 326 -11.87 29.09 7.09
C ARG A 326 -12.66 28.40 8.24
N GLU A 327 -13.88 28.87 8.52
CA GLU A 327 -14.76 28.26 9.54
C GLU A 327 -15.37 26.90 9.09
N SER A 328 -15.39 26.64 7.77
CA SER A 328 -15.94 25.40 7.19
C SER A 328 -14.91 24.31 6.97
N VAL A 329 -13.61 24.58 7.16
CA VAL A 329 -12.55 23.58 7.05
C VAL A 329 -12.72 22.52 8.12
N GLY A 330 -12.75 21.24 7.70
CA GLY A 330 -12.88 20.08 8.57
C GLY A 330 -11.55 19.56 9.13
N GLU A 331 -11.62 18.46 9.87
CA GLU A 331 -10.41 17.79 10.43
C GLU A 331 -9.65 16.96 9.38
N ASN A 332 -10.28 16.64 8.26
CA ASN A 332 -9.64 15.95 7.15
C ASN A 332 -8.96 16.96 6.21
N TRP A 333 -7.90 16.49 5.52
CA TRP A 333 -7.24 17.28 4.49
C TRP A 333 -8.19 17.58 3.33
N GLU A 334 -8.32 18.86 3.00
CA GLU A 334 -9.12 19.37 1.87
C GLU A 334 -8.20 20.09 0.89
N ASP A 335 -8.23 19.68 -0.39
CA ASP A 335 -7.41 20.29 -1.43
C ASP A 335 -7.98 21.65 -1.83
N LEU A 336 -7.08 22.59 -2.07
CA LEU A 336 -7.40 23.92 -2.60
C LEU A 336 -6.95 24.02 -4.05
N SER A 337 -7.77 24.67 -4.88
CA SER A 337 -7.43 24.93 -6.28
C SER A 337 -6.43 26.07 -6.36
N ILE A 338 -5.18 25.74 -6.68
CA ILE A 338 -4.06 26.71 -6.77
C ILE A 338 -3.43 26.78 -8.18
N ALA A 339 -3.88 25.92 -9.09
CA ALA A 339 -3.38 25.92 -10.47
C ALA A 339 -3.96 27.10 -11.26
N ASN A 340 -3.11 27.75 -12.07
CA ASN A 340 -3.51 28.84 -12.96
C ASN A 340 -3.22 28.51 -14.43
N ASP A 341 -3.84 29.27 -15.35
CA ASP A 341 -3.74 29.07 -16.80
C ASP A 341 -2.32 29.25 -17.37
N ASP A 342 -1.43 29.96 -16.66
CA ASP A 342 -0.06 30.25 -17.07
C ASP A 342 0.95 29.16 -16.71
N ARG A 343 0.51 28.01 -16.22
CA ARG A 343 1.31 26.84 -15.81
C ARG A 343 2.23 27.07 -14.59
N ARG A 344 2.00 28.11 -13.81
CA ARG A 344 2.58 28.29 -12.48
C ARG A 344 1.45 28.31 -11.47
N ASP A 345 1.60 27.53 -10.42
CA ASP A 345 0.67 27.53 -9.31
C ASP A 345 0.82 28.79 -8.46
N ASP A 346 -0.23 29.07 -7.68
CA ASP A 346 -0.28 30.27 -6.85
C ASP A 346 0.75 30.23 -5.72
N LEU A 347 1.10 29.04 -5.19
CA LEU A 347 2.13 28.87 -4.17
C LEU A 347 3.51 29.25 -4.71
N THR A 348 3.88 28.77 -5.90
CA THR A 348 5.15 29.17 -6.54
C THR A 348 5.19 30.70 -6.76
N LEU A 349 4.08 31.28 -7.20
CA LEU A 349 4.02 32.73 -7.41
C LEU A 349 4.13 33.53 -6.10
N ALA A 350 3.46 33.06 -5.03
CA ALA A 350 3.56 33.63 -3.69
C ALA A 350 5.00 33.49 -3.14
N PHE A 351 5.63 32.33 -3.30
CA PHE A 351 7.01 32.11 -2.89
C PHE A 351 7.97 33.07 -3.59
N LEU A 352 7.84 33.26 -4.91
CA LEU A 352 8.66 34.22 -5.65
C LEU A 352 8.43 35.69 -5.23
N ARG A 353 7.22 36.02 -4.74
CA ARG A 353 6.93 37.40 -4.21
C ARG A 353 7.52 37.62 -2.82
N ASN A 354 7.40 36.60 -1.95
CA ASN A 354 7.83 36.67 -0.55
C ASN A 354 9.36 36.51 -0.38
N TYR A 355 10.04 35.99 -1.40
CA TYR A 355 11.48 35.79 -1.34
C TYR A 355 12.25 37.12 -1.51
N GLU A 356 12.98 37.53 -0.47
CA GLU A 356 13.76 38.77 -0.42
C GLU A 356 15.29 38.55 -0.56
N GLY A 357 15.73 37.28 -0.78
CA GLY A 357 17.15 36.92 -0.86
C GLY A 357 17.82 37.28 -2.18
N ASN A 358 19.08 36.87 -2.34
CA ASN A 358 19.93 37.27 -3.47
C ASN A 358 19.96 36.23 -4.61
N GLY A 359 19.33 35.08 -4.46
CA GLY A 359 19.27 34.04 -5.49
C GLY A 359 18.73 32.73 -4.93
N ILE A 360 17.49 32.39 -5.28
CA ILE A 360 16.76 31.25 -4.73
C ILE A 360 17.57 29.93 -4.80
N ASN A 361 18.07 29.57 -5.97
CA ASN A 361 18.79 28.30 -6.13
C ASN A 361 20.04 28.22 -5.23
N THR A 362 20.84 29.32 -5.23
CA THR A 362 22.06 29.38 -4.41
C THR A 362 21.74 29.35 -2.91
N GLU A 363 20.71 30.09 -2.47
CA GLU A 363 20.32 30.09 -1.05
C GLU A 363 19.66 28.79 -0.62
N THR A 364 18.93 28.13 -1.53
CA THR A 364 18.40 26.77 -1.28
C THR A 364 19.53 25.74 -1.14
N GLU A 365 20.56 25.80 -1.99
CA GLU A 365 21.76 24.96 -1.84
C GLU A 365 22.48 25.20 -0.51
N LEU A 366 22.62 26.46 -0.08
CA LEU A 366 23.19 26.79 1.23
C LEU A 366 22.33 26.29 2.38
N ALA A 367 20.99 26.35 2.25
CA ALA A 367 20.06 25.79 3.22
C ALA A 367 20.19 24.26 3.33
N VAL A 368 20.35 23.56 2.21
CA VAL A 368 20.61 22.09 2.22
C VAL A 368 21.94 21.79 2.93
N GLN A 369 23.00 22.53 2.63
CA GLN A 369 24.31 22.32 3.27
C GLN A 369 24.29 22.64 4.76
N LEU A 370 23.56 23.67 5.19
CA LEU A 370 23.37 23.97 6.59
C LEU A 370 22.55 22.88 7.29
N GLY A 371 21.43 22.49 6.65
CA GLY A 371 20.57 21.43 7.19
C GLY A 371 21.31 20.10 7.36
N GLN A 372 22.19 19.74 6.44
CA GLN A 372 23.05 18.55 6.58
C GLN A 372 23.98 18.66 7.79
N ALA A 373 24.62 19.82 7.97
CA ALA A 373 25.52 20.04 9.11
C ALA A 373 24.76 20.03 10.46
N LEU A 374 23.52 20.53 10.49
CA LEU A 374 22.66 20.47 11.67
C LEU A 374 22.20 19.04 11.96
N ASP A 375 21.84 18.29 10.95
CA ASP A 375 21.42 16.88 11.10
C ASP A 375 22.57 16.01 11.62
N GLU A 376 23.80 16.20 11.11
CA GLU A 376 25.02 15.58 11.61
C GLU A 376 25.32 15.96 13.09
N GLU A 377 25.07 17.23 13.45
CA GLU A 377 25.22 17.69 14.84
C GLU A 377 24.17 17.06 15.77
N TYR A 378 22.91 16.95 15.32
CA TYR A 378 21.84 16.32 16.11
C TYR A 378 22.09 14.82 16.28
N GLU A 379 22.58 14.16 15.22
CA GLU A 379 22.99 12.76 15.29
C GLU A 379 24.13 12.55 16.28
N ARG A 380 25.17 13.39 16.24
CA ARG A 380 26.29 13.35 17.15
C ARG A 380 25.84 13.52 18.60
N ARG A 381 25.01 14.53 18.90
CA ARG A 381 24.50 14.78 20.26
C ARG A 381 23.66 13.64 20.79
N TYR A 382 22.86 13.01 19.93
CA TYR A 382 22.11 11.82 20.30
C TYR A 382 23.03 10.62 20.53
N ARG A 383 23.99 10.38 19.65
CA ARG A 383 25.00 9.33 19.78
C ARG A 383 25.76 9.44 21.08
N ASP A 384 26.26 10.63 21.40
CA ASP A 384 27.08 10.92 22.61
C ASP A 384 26.22 10.93 23.89
N GLY A 385 24.91 10.67 23.83
CA GLY A 385 24.01 10.63 24.99
C GLY A 385 23.66 12.01 25.56
N GLU A 386 23.97 13.10 24.86
CA GLU A 386 23.61 14.46 25.28
C GLU A 386 22.09 14.70 25.23
N THR A 387 21.38 13.96 24.36
CA THR A 387 19.93 13.98 24.22
C THR A 387 19.35 12.57 24.30
N THR A 388 18.09 12.44 24.75
CA THR A 388 17.39 11.15 24.88
C THR A 388 16.60 10.77 23.63
N THR A 389 16.43 11.70 22.69
CA THR A 389 15.74 11.48 21.40
C THR A 389 16.54 12.17 20.29
N ARG A 390 16.61 11.55 19.12
CA ARG A 390 17.21 12.19 17.95
C ARG A 390 16.22 13.20 17.37
N THR A 391 16.63 14.44 17.27
CA THR A 391 15.85 15.48 16.63
C THR A 391 16.07 15.41 15.11
N GLU A 392 15.00 15.35 14.33
CA GLU A 392 15.07 15.48 12.88
C GLU A 392 15.37 16.95 12.49
N CYS A 393 16.28 17.16 11.56
CA CYS A 393 16.57 18.52 11.05
C CYS A 393 15.45 19.01 10.13
N GLN A 394 14.64 19.93 10.63
CA GLN A 394 13.52 20.50 9.87
C GLN A 394 13.99 21.39 8.73
N THR A 395 15.06 22.13 8.93
CA THR A 395 15.70 22.95 7.88
C THR A 395 16.12 22.09 6.68
N LEU A 396 16.67 20.90 6.91
CA LEU A 396 17.06 19.99 5.84
C LEU A 396 15.85 19.47 5.06
N GLN A 397 14.78 19.11 5.76
CA GLN A 397 13.53 18.65 5.13
C GLN A 397 12.92 19.74 4.24
N VAL A 398 12.81 20.96 4.77
CA VAL A 398 12.29 22.12 4.02
C VAL A 398 13.16 22.43 2.83
N ALA A 399 14.47 22.53 3.00
CA ALA A 399 15.40 22.90 1.93
C ALA A 399 15.37 21.89 0.77
N ARG A 400 15.35 20.60 1.07
CA ARG A 400 15.22 19.52 0.06
C ARG A 400 13.88 19.59 -0.66
N PHE A 401 12.78 19.81 0.07
CA PHE A 401 11.46 19.94 -0.53
C PHE A 401 11.39 21.14 -1.47
N VAL A 402 11.86 22.32 -1.04
CA VAL A 402 11.87 23.54 -1.86
C VAL A 402 12.75 23.37 -3.11
N SER A 403 13.91 22.71 -2.98
CA SER A 403 14.74 22.37 -4.15
C SER A 403 13.97 21.54 -5.16
N THR A 404 13.37 20.43 -4.72
CA THR A 404 12.56 19.54 -5.58
C THR A 404 11.36 20.29 -6.18
N TRP A 405 10.66 21.10 -5.38
CA TRP A 405 9.53 21.91 -5.86
C TRP A 405 9.92 22.84 -7.00
N MET A 406 11.06 23.53 -6.87
CA MET A 406 11.52 24.48 -7.88
C MET A 406 12.05 23.79 -9.15
N GLU A 407 12.62 22.60 -9.02
CA GLU A 407 13.17 21.83 -10.13
C GLU A 407 12.08 21.04 -10.88
N GLU A 408 11.20 20.39 -10.16
CA GLU A 408 10.25 19.41 -10.71
C GLU A 408 8.79 19.90 -10.76
N GLY A 409 8.41 20.97 -10.05
CA GLY A 409 7.02 21.44 -9.93
C GLY A 409 6.32 21.76 -11.26
N THR A 410 7.07 21.96 -12.35
CA THR A 410 6.54 22.15 -13.71
C THR A 410 6.81 20.96 -14.65
N ALA A 411 7.38 19.86 -14.13
CA ALA A 411 7.67 18.67 -14.93
C ALA A 411 6.39 17.95 -15.35
N LEU A 412 6.46 17.25 -16.48
CA LEU A 412 5.36 16.41 -16.92
C LEU A 412 5.08 15.32 -15.87
N GLY A 413 3.83 15.22 -15.44
CA GLY A 413 3.41 14.25 -14.46
C GLY A 413 3.53 14.69 -13.00
N GLN A 414 3.97 15.93 -12.74
CA GLN A 414 3.95 16.54 -11.42
C GLN A 414 2.83 17.59 -11.32
N TYR A 415 2.16 17.64 -10.18
CA TYR A 415 1.07 18.59 -9.93
C TYR A 415 1.19 19.18 -8.53
N PRO A 416 1.46 20.50 -8.42
CA PRO A 416 1.49 21.22 -7.15
C PRO A 416 0.10 21.29 -6.51
N VAL A 417 0.02 20.92 -5.23
CA VAL A 417 -1.21 20.96 -4.44
C VAL A 417 -0.95 21.67 -3.13
N VAL A 418 -1.93 22.45 -2.68
CA VAL A 418 -2.03 22.93 -1.30
C VAL A 418 -3.30 22.34 -0.69
N SER A 419 -3.16 21.75 0.49
CA SER A 419 -4.29 21.22 1.25
C SER A 419 -4.34 21.88 2.62
N VAL A 420 -5.52 21.98 3.20
CA VAL A 420 -5.74 22.52 4.54
C VAL A 420 -6.53 21.53 5.38
N ARG A 421 -6.33 21.60 6.69
CA ARG A 421 -7.20 20.93 7.68
C ARG A 421 -7.28 21.71 8.97
N ARG A 422 -8.28 21.41 9.77
CA ARG A 422 -8.43 21.93 11.13
C ARG A 422 -7.81 20.94 12.13
N ASP A 423 -7.00 21.44 13.02
CA ASP A 423 -6.51 20.64 14.16
C ASP A 423 -7.57 20.53 15.24
N GLY A 424 -7.91 19.29 15.62
CA GLY A 424 -8.97 19.03 16.62
C GLY A 424 -8.59 19.44 18.06
N GLY A 425 -7.30 19.67 18.33
CA GLY A 425 -6.81 20.09 19.66
C GLY A 425 -6.73 21.60 19.83
N THR A 426 -6.26 22.31 18.80
CA THR A 426 -6.03 23.78 18.82
C THR A 426 -7.17 24.55 18.16
N ASP A 427 -8.01 23.90 17.37
CA ASP A 427 -9.03 24.51 16.51
C ASP A 427 -8.46 25.46 15.43
N GLU A 428 -7.15 25.37 15.16
CA GLU A 428 -6.47 26.16 14.14
C GLU A 428 -6.48 25.43 12.78
N VAL A 429 -6.55 26.23 11.70
CA VAL A 429 -6.40 25.72 10.33
C VAL A 429 -4.97 25.91 9.92
N TYR A 430 -4.36 24.83 9.45
CA TYR A 430 -3.01 24.85 8.91
C TYR A 430 -2.92 24.11 7.58
N GLY A 431 -1.87 24.45 6.81
CA GLY A 431 -1.67 24.01 5.45
C GLY A 431 -0.57 22.97 5.30
N ARG A 432 -0.59 22.30 4.15
CA ARG A 432 0.55 21.56 3.61
C ARG A 432 0.70 21.83 2.12
N ALA A 433 1.92 21.87 1.67
CA ALA A 433 2.28 21.82 0.26
C ALA A 433 2.59 20.38 -0.15
N GLU A 434 2.18 20.00 -1.34
CA GLU A 434 2.39 18.65 -1.86
C GLU A 434 2.74 18.71 -3.35
N LEU A 435 3.82 18.05 -3.73
CA LEU A 435 4.14 17.81 -5.13
C LEU A 435 3.62 16.43 -5.50
N TYR A 436 2.40 16.42 -6.05
CA TYR A 436 1.66 15.20 -6.35
C TYR A 436 2.12 14.59 -7.65
N THR A 437 2.44 13.31 -7.63
CA THR A 437 2.87 12.56 -8.81
C THR A 437 1.67 11.99 -9.55
N CYS A 438 1.37 12.55 -10.72
CA CYS A 438 0.25 12.09 -11.56
C CYS A 438 0.55 10.76 -12.28
N ILE A 439 1.78 10.57 -12.74
CA ILE A 439 2.22 9.39 -13.49
C ILE A 439 3.36 8.72 -12.73
N PRO A 440 3.14 7.56 -12.10
CA PRO A 440 4.16 6.86 -11.31
C PRO A 440 5.19 6.12 -12.16
N ARG A 441 5.00 6.03 -13.47
CA ARG A 441 5.81 5.30 -14.43
C ARG A 441 7.33 5.46 -14.23
N ARG A 442 7.80 6.67 -13.87
CA ARG A 442 9.21 6.92 -13.66
C ARG A 442 9.82 6.03 -12.56
N VAL A 443 9.06 5.80 -11.48
CA VAL A 443 9.49 4.95 -10.36
C VAL A 443 9.36 3.47 -10.69
N THR A 444 8.26 3.09 -11.33
CA THR A 444 7.98 1.69 -11.66
C THR A 444 8.81 1.19 -12.83
N GLU A 445 9.05 2.01 -13.87
CA GLU A 445 9.93 1.69 -15.00
C GLU A 445 11.37 1.40 -14.52
N GLU A 446 11.91 2.24 -13.64
CA GLU A 446 13.23 2.01 -13.04
C GLU A 446 13.32 0.66 -12.33
N LEU A 447 12.33 0.32 -11.50
CA LEU A 447 12.27 -0.97 -10.82
C LEU A 447 12.23 -2.14 -11.80
N PHE A 448 11.32 -2.09 -12.80
CA PHE A 448 11.13 -3.19 -13.73
C PHE A 448 12.31 -3.38 -14.69
N ASP A 449 13.02 -2.30 -15.01
CA ASP A 449 14.24 -2.35 -15.81
C ASP A 449 15.44 -2.95 -15.04
N GLU A 450 15.48 -2.79 -13.71
CA GLU A 450 16.58 -3.26 -12.87
C GLU A 450 16.48 -4.75 -12.53
N VAL A 451 15.25 -5.27 -12.29
CA VAL A 451 15.05 -6.66 -11.84
C VAL A 451 15.09 -7.65 -13.00
N ALA A 452 15.29 -8.92 -12.69
CA ALA A 452 15.41 -9.98 -13.70
C ALA A 452 14.14 -10.18 -14.52
N ALA A 453 12.99 -10.17 -13.87
CA ALA A 453 11.65 -10.17 -14.45
C ALA A 453 10.61 -10.00 -13.30
N SER A 454 9.40 -9.61 -13.68
CA SER A 454 8.30 -9.38 -12.76
C SER A 454 7.04 -10.14 -13.16
N VAL A 455 6.32 -10.69 -12.17
CA VAL A 455 4.99 -11.27 -12.36
C VAL A 455 3.98 -10.39 -11.65
N LEU A 456 3.15 -9.67 -12.40
CA LEU A 456 2.10 -8.82 -11.89
C LEU A 456 0.77 -9.57 -11.97
N MET A 457 0.22 -9.98 -10.83
CA MET A 457 -1.01 -10.75 -10.79
C MET A 457 -2.15 -10.04 -10.07
N SER A 458 -3.37 -10.20 -10.58
CA SER A 458 -4.59 -9.69 -9.95
C SER A 458 -5.83 -10.39 -10.50
N ALA A 459 -6.97 -10.21 -9.84
CA ALA A 459 -8.26 -10.63 -10.36
C ALA A 459 -8.82 -9.66 -11.42
N THR A 460 -8.31 -8.43 -11.49
CA THR A 460 -8.86 -7.35 -12.31
C THR A 460 -7.75 -6.47 -12.93
N LEU A 461 -6.87 -7.07 -13.72
CA LEU A 461 -5.69 -6.37 -14.25
C LEU A 461 -5.95 -5.75 -15.63
N ARG A 462 -6.79 -6.37 -16.46
CA ARG A 462 -7.08 -5.88 -17.83
C ARG A 462 -7.72 -4.48 -17.87
N PRO A 463 -7.46 -3.69 -18.93
CA PRO A 463 -6.69 -3.98 -20.13
C PRO A 463 -5.18 -3.98 -19.87
N PHE A 464 -4.46 -4.99 -20.40
CA PHE A 464 -3.03 -5.15 -20.16
C PHE A 464 -2.18 -4.01 -20.76
N ASP A 465 -2.53 -3.57 -21.96
CA ASP A 465 -1.87 -2.46 -22.64
C ASP A 465 -1.92 -1.13 -21.85
N VAL A 466 -2.89 -0.97 -20.94
CA VAL A 466 -2.95 0.18 -20.05
C VAL A 466 -1.97 0.02 -18.88
N ILE A 467 -1.86 -1.20 -18.34
CA ILE A 467 -0.86 -1.49 -17.30
C ILE A 467 0.56 -1.30 -17.82
N GLU A 468 0.85 -1.80 -19.03
CA GLU A 468 2.14 -1.58 -19.70
C GLU A 468 2.45 -0.09 -19.83
N ASP A 469 1.49 0.71 -20.29
CA ASP A 469 1.65 2.16 -20.44
C ASP A 469 1.92 2.89 -19.12
N VAL A 470 1.09 2.59 -18.11
CA VAL A 470 1.09 3.31 -16.84
C VAL A 470 2.30 2.95 -15.99
N LEU A 471 2.71 1.68 -16.00
CA LEU A 471 3.85 1.18 -15.22
C LEU A 471 5.18 1.20 -15.98
N GLY A 472 5.16 1.41 -17.30
CA GLY A 472 6.38 1.44 -18.12
C GLY A 472 6.95 0.08 -18.44
N LEU A 473 6.10 -0.95 -18.50
CA LEU A 473 6.54 -2.30 -18.86
C LEU A 473 6.71 -2.45 -20.38
N GLU A 474 7.73 -3.18 -20.80
CA GLU A 474 8.01 -3.49 -22.20
C GLU A 474 8.11 -5.01 -22.38
N ASP A 475 7.76 -5.52 -23.57
CA ASP A 475 7.85 -6.95 -23.94
C ASP A 475 7.23 -7.92 -22.94
N THR A 476 5.97 -7.68 -22.55
CA THR A 476 5.25 -8.49 -21.56
C THR A 476 4.60 -9.74 -22.16
N ALA A 477 4.46 -10.78 -21.33
CA ALA A 477 3.61 -11.94 -21.60
C ALA A 477 2.29 -11.78 -20.83
N SER A 478 1.17 -11.70 -21.57
CA SER A 478 -0.15 -11.49 -20.97
C SER A 478 -0.96 -12.79 -20.88
N LEU A 479 -1.54 -13.04 -19.70
CA LEU A 479 -2.36 -14.22 -19.40
C LEU A 479 -3.66 -13.80 -18.73
N ALA A 480 -4.79 -14.34 -19.18
CA ALA A 480 -6.09 -14.16 -18.54
C ALA A 480 -6.82 -15.50 -18.43
N TYR A 481 -7.31 -15.80 -17.24
CA TYR A 481 -8.09 -17.01 -16.95
C TYR A 481 -9.38 -16.62 -16.24
N GLU A 482 -10.46 -17.07 -16.83
CA GLU A 482 -11.81 -16.88 -16.30
C GLU A 482 -12.10 -17.89 -15.18
N MET A 483 -13.23 -17.66 -14.53
CA MET A 483 -13.76 -18.55 -13.52
C MET A 483 -14.32 -19.82 -14.19
N GLU A 484 -13.78 -20.98 -13.86
CA GLU A 484 -14.24 -22.29 -14.39
C GLU A 484 -15.53 -22.82 -13.74
N TYR A 485 -16.19 -22.01 -12.91
CA TYR A 485 -17.42 -22.42 -12.26
C TYR A 485 -18.61 -22.43 -13.23
N PRO A 486 -19.61 -23.31 -13.01
CA PRO A 486 -20.73 -23.40 -13.93
C PRO A 486 -21.45 -22.05 -14.09
N GLU A 487 -21.64 -21.59 -15.33
CA GLU A 487 -22.37 -20.35 -15.63
C GLU A 487 -23.77 -20.28 -15.00
N LYS A 488 -24.40 -21.44 -14.79
CA LYS A 488 -25.70 -21.52 -14.13
C LYS A 488 -25.66 -21.05 -12.67
N ASN A 489 -24.50 -21.10 -12.02
CA ASN A 489 -24.31 -20.75 -10.62
C ASN A 489 -24.26 -19.22 -10.40
N ARG A 490 -24.21 -18.42 -11.46
CA ARG A 490 -24.20 -16.98 -11.36
C ARG A 490 -25.14 -16.32 -12.37
N ARG A 491 -25.67 -15.15 -12.01
CA ARG A 491 -26.40 -14.25 -12.91
C ARG A 491 -26.02 -12.82 -12.62
N THR A 492 -25.66 -12.09 -13.68
CA THR A 492 -25.29 -10.67 -13.56
C THR A 492 -26.36 -9.82 -14.27
N PHE A 493 -27.08 -9.02 -13.50
CA PHE A 493 -28.15 -8.16 -14.01
C PHE A 493 -27.70 -6.71 -14.10
N ALA A 494 -27.76 -6.11 -15.29
CA ALA A 494 -27.65 -4.68 -15.50
C ALA A 494 -29.06 -4.06 -15.45
N VAL A 495 -29.35 -3.33 -14.38
CA VAL A 495 -30.70 -2.80 -14.09
C VAL A 495 -30.81 -1.37 -14.62
N ASP A 496 -31.84 -1.09 -15.43
CA ASP A 496 -32.10 0.24 -16.00
C ASP A 496 -32.62 1.22 -14.92
N THR A 497 -31.76 1.58 -13.97
CA THR A 497 -32.05 2.65 -12.98
C THR A 497 -31.46 3.98 -13.43
N PRO A 498 -32.04 5.12 -12.99
CA PRO A 498 -31.45 6.43 -13.26
C PRO A 498 -30.01 6.52 -12.69
N PRO A 499 -29.07 7.20 -13.38
CA PRO A 499 -27.70 7.34 -12.91
C PRO A 499 -27.61 8.24 -11.66
N LEU A 500 -26.68 7.93 -10.76
CA LEU A 500 -26.45 8.72 -9.56
C LEU A 500 -25.47 9.89 -9.81
N PHE A 501 -25.71 10.67 -10.85
CA PHE A 501 -24.98 11.94 -11.03
C PHE A 501 -25.31 12.95 -9.93
N ALA A 502 -24.39 13.86 -9.63
CA ALA A 502 -24.60 14.92 -8.65
C ALA A 502 -25.90 15.73 -8.89
N SER A 503 -26.29 15.91 -10.15
CA SER A 503 -27.54 16.57 -10.55
C SER A 503 -28.81 15.73 -10.35
N GLU A 504 -28.70 14.39 -10.36
CA GLU A 504 -29.85 13.46 -10.38
C GLU A 504 -30.01 12.66 -9.09
N ARG A 505 -28.93 12.46 -8.29
CA ARG A 505 -28.97 11.66 -7.07
C ARG A 505 -29.93 12.18 -5.98
N ASN A 506 -30.28 13.47 -6.03
CA ASN A 506 -31.24 14.09 -5.10
C ASN A 506 -32.68 14.11 -5.63
N ASP A 507 -32.93 13.66 -6.88
CA ASP A 507 -34.29 13.54 -7.38
C ASP A 507 -35.07 12.43 -6.65
N PRO A 508 -36.26 12.74 -6.08
CA PRO A 508 -37.08 11.76 -5.37
C PRO A 508 -37.42 10.51 -6.20
N LYS A 509 -37.56 10.63 -7.52
CA LYS A 509 -37.83 9.50 -8.41
C LYS A 509 -36.61 8.57 -8.52
N THR A 510 -35.41 9.14 -8.67
CA THR A 510 -34.16 8.41 -8.69
C THR A 510 -33.99 7.63 -7.39
N GLN A 511 -34.14 8.30 -6.27
CA GLN A 511 -34.02 7.68 -4.94
C GLN A 511 -35.07 6.57 -4.71
N GLU A 512 -36.31 6.78 -5.12
CA GLU A 512 -37.35 5.76 -4.97
C GLU A 512 -37.10 4.55 -5.88
N THR A 513 -36.65 4.77 -7.12
CA THR A 513 -36.32 3.66 -8.05
C THR A 513 -35.19 2.81 -7.52
N VAL A 514 -34.08 3.43 -7.04
CA VAL A 514 -32.94 2.73 -6.47
C VAL A 514 -33.35 2.02 -5.17
N SER A 515 -34.12 2.68 -4.28
CA SER A 515 -34.62 2.05 -3.05
C SER A 515 -35.52 0.84 -3.34
N SER A 516 -36.31 0.88 -4.42
CA SER A 516 -37.15 -0.25 -4.85
C SER A 516 -36.30 -1.42 -5.33
N VAL A 517 -35.23 -1.16 -6.10
CA VAL A 517 -34.28 -2.20 -6.57
C VAL A 517 -33.55 -2.83 -5.37
N LEU A 518 -33.09 -2.03 -4.42
CA LEU A 518 -32.45 -2.52 -3.19
C LEU A 518 -33.41 -3.37 -2.35
N ARG A 519 -34.66 -2.91 -2.13
CA ARG A 519 -35.69 -3.70 -1.43
C ARG A 519 -35.94 -5.03 -2.10
N ASP A 520 -36.08 -5.05 -3.42
CA ASP A 520 -36.27 -6.27 -4.17
C ASP A 520 -35.03 -7.18 -4.07
N ALA A 521 -33.82 -6.63 -4.20
CA ALA A 521 -32.58 -7.37 -4.06
C ALA A 521 -32.48 -8.04 -2.68
N ILE A 522 -32.69 -7.28 -1.61
CA ILE A 522 -32.61 -7.78 -0.22
C ILE A 522 -33.70 -8.84 0.02
N ARG A 523 -34.95 -8.52 -0.27
CA ARG A 523 -36.10 -9.37 0.04
C ARG A 523 -36.09 -10.72 -0.68
N PHE A 524 -35.55 -10.77 -1.89
CA PHE A 524 -35.55 -11.98 -2.74
C PHE A 524 -34.22 -12.71 -2.70
N THR A 525 -33.27 -12.32 -1.85
CA THR A 525 -32.03 -13.06 -1.56
C THR A 525 -32.27 -14.03 -0.43
N PRO A 526 -32.02 -15.33 -0.59
CA PRO A 526 -32.00 -16.29 0.51
C PRO A 526 -30.64 -16.26 1.22
N GLY A 527 -30.44 -15.36 2.17
CA GLY A 527 -29.18 -15.10 2.88
C GLY A 527 -28.70 -13.66 2.76
N ASN A 528 -27.42 -13.43 3.01
CA ASN A 528 -26.86 -12.09 3.12
C ASN A 528 -26.66 -11.37 1.79
N THR A 529 -26.78 -10.05 1.81
CA THR A 529 -26.60 -9.14 0.66
C THR A 529 -25.51 -8.12 0.93
N LEU A 530 -24.59 -7.94 -0.01
CA LEU A 530 -23.59 -6.86 -0.02
C LEU A 530 -24.08 -5.73 -0.93
N ALA A 531 -24.19 -4.53 -0.43
CA ALA A 531 -24.64 -3.34 -1.17
C ALA A 531 -23.51 -2.29 -1.19
N PHE A 532 -22.87 -2.13 -2.36
CA PHE A 532 -21.78 -1.21 -2.60
C PHE A 532 -22.27 0.09 -3.25
N PHE A 533 -21.77 1.22 -2.76
CA PHE A 533 -22.12 2.55 -3.21
C PHE A 533 -20.90 3.36 -3.67
N PRO A 534 -21.09 4.45 -4.44
CA PRO A 534 -20.00 5.32 -4.86
C PRO A 534 -19.31 6.07 -3.70
N SER A 535 -19.95 6.16 -2.54
CA SER A 535 -19.41 6.81 -1.34
C SER A 535 -20.13 6.35 -0.08
N TYR A 536 -19.52 6.52 1.08
CA TYR A 536 -20.16 6.29 2.39
C TYR A 536 -21.42 7.12 2.58
N ALA A 537 -21.44 8.36 2.15
CA ALA A 537 -22.64 9.22 2.25
C ALA A 537 -23.84 8.70 1.44
N GLU A 538 -23.60 8.04 0.28
CA GLU A 538 -24.67 7.38 -0.46
C GLU A 538 -25.09 6.06 0.22
N ALA A 539 -24.15 5.30 0.78
CA ALA A 539 -24.46 4.10 1.56
C ALA A 539 -25.34 4.44 2.77
N GLU A 540 -24.98 5.44 3.56
CA GLU A 540 -25.75 5.95 4.70
C GLU A 540 -27.15 6.41 4.28
N ARG A 541 -27.26 7.20 3.20
CA ARG A 541 -28.55 7.67 2.67
C ARG A 541 -29.52 6.54 2.37
N TYR A 542 -29.08 5.49 1.70
CA TYR A 542 -29.95 4.37 1.35
C TYR A 542 -30.19 3.42 2.51
N HIS A 543 -29.24 3.26 3.43
CA HIS A 543 -29.41 2.58 4.70
C HIS A 543 -30.56 3.22 5.52
N GLU A 544 -30.53 4.55 5.72
CA GLU A 544 -31.58 5.29 6.42
C GLU A 544 -32.95 5.17 5.72
N ARG A 545 -32.96 5.28 4.39
CA ARG A 545 -34.21 5.18 3.59
C ARG A 545 -34.86 3.80 3.65
N LEU A 546 -34.09 2.76 3.89
CA LEU A 546 -34.61 1.39 4.02
C LEU A 546 -34.98 1.03 5.46
N GLY A 547 -34.83 1.95 6.40
CA GLY A 547 -35.26 1.83 7.80
C GLY A 547 -34.12 1.54 8.78
N GLY A 548 -32.86 1.65 8.34
CA GLY A 548 -31.70 1.67 9.23
C GLY A 548 -31.73 2.89 10.15
N SER A 549 -31.26 2.75 11.38
CA SER A 549 -31.14 3.84 12.34
C SER A 549 -29.68 4.04 12.68
N ALA A 550 -29.18 5.25 12.55
CA ALA A 550 -27.77 5.61 12.83
C ALA A 550 -27.29 5.30 14.27
N GLY A 551 -28.18 4.79 15.14
CA GLY A 551 -27.86 4.36 16.51
C GLY A 551 -27.75 2.85 16.73
N ASP A 552 -28.07 2.02 15.74
CA ASP A 552 -28.15 0.56 15.91
C ASP A 552 -26.82 -0.15 15.63
N ALA A 553 -25.85 0.53 15.03
CA ALA A 553 -24.51 -0.03 14.77
C ALA A 553 -23.74 -0.41 16.06
N ASN A 554 -24.11 0.13 17.22
CA ASN A 554 -23.39 -0.04 18.50
C ASN A 554 -24.18 -0.78 19.61
N ARG A 555 -25.35 -1.34 19.31
CA ARG A 555 -26.12 -2.14 20.27
C ARG A 555 -26.56 -3.44 19.64
N GLY A 556 -25.97 -4.55 20.10
CA GLY A 556 -26.34 -5.92 19.76
C GLY A 556 -27.74 -6.31 20.27
N ASP A 557 -28.73 -5.50 20.03
CA ASP A 557 -30.13 -5.77 20.33
C ASP A 557 -30.92 -5.56 19.02
N ALA A 558 -31.49 -6.63 18.50
CA ALA A 558 -32.35 -6.61 17.33
C ALA A 558 -33.60 -5.78 17.68
N GLY A 559 -33.45 -4.47 17.60
CA GLY A 559 -34.50 -3.49 17.84
C GLY A 559 -35.48 -3.47 16.68
N VAL A 560 -36.66 -4.05 16.88
CA VAL A 560 -37.82 -3.88 16.01
C VAL A 560 -38.12 -2.39 15.94
N GLY A 561 -37.47 -1.67 15.02
CA GLY A 561 -37.75 -0.25 14.73
C GLY A 561 -39.11 -0.11 14.07
N GLY A 562 -40.05 0.50 14.76
CA GLY A 562 -41.43 0.71 14.32
C GLY A 562 -41.57 1.80 13.25
N GLY A 563 -41.09 1.53 12.02
CA GLY A 563 -41.48 2.24 10.81
C GLY A 563 -42.23 1.29 9.89
N LEU A 564 -43.32 1.69 9.29
CA LEU A 564 -44.24 0.88 8.46
C LEU A 564 -43.64 0.21 7.20
N ALA A 565 -42.34 0.11 7.08
CA ALA A 565 -41.62 -0.49 5.93
C ALA A 565 -40.51 -1.51 6.29
N GLY A 566 -40.17 -1.72 7.57
CA GLY A 566 -38.95 -2.43 7.96
C GLY A 566 -39.08 -3.89 8.38
N ALA A 567 -40.25 -4.47 8.43
CA ALA A 567 -40.49 -5.80 9.02
C ALA A 567 -40.06 -7.00 8.14
N ASP A 568 -39.47 -6.77 6.96
CA ASP A 568 -39.20 -7.83 5.96
C ASP A 568 -37.77 -7.79 5.34
N LEU A 569 -36.86 -6.97 5.86
CA LEU A 569 -35.53 -6.73 5.24
C LEU A 569 -34.33 -7.28 6.05
N GLY A 570 -34.58 -7.99 7.16
CA GLY A 570 -33.48 -8.51 8.01
C GLY A 570 -32.67 -7.43 8.72
N ALA A 571 -31.44 -7.77 9.11
CA ALA A 571 -30.52 -6.84 9.75
C ALA A 571 -29.84 -5.92 8.71
N LEU A 572 -29.80 -4.63 8.96
CA LEU A 572 -29.13 -3.66 8.10
C LEU A 572 -27.88 -3.13 8.81
N TYR A 573 -26.74 -3.41 8.27
CA TYR A 573 -25.43 -2.94 8.75
C TYR A 573 -24.92 -1.82 7.86
N LEU A 574 -24.29 -0.81 8.46
CA LEU A 574 -23.66 0.29 7.76
C LEU A 574 -22.18 0.35 8.11
N ASP A 575 -21.34 0.33 7.10
CA ASP A 575 -19.91 0.62 7.21
C ASP A 575 -19.68 2.13 7.14
N GLY A 576 -18.83 2.64 8.02
CA GLY A 576 -18.51 4.06 8.10
C GLY A 576 -17.13 4.33 8.68
N PRO A 577 -16.61 5.55 8.53
CA PRO A 577 -15.31 5.93 9.06
C PRO A 577 -15.21 5.68 10.57
N GLY A 578 -14.23 4.88 10.99
CA GLY A 578 -13.97 4.58 12.40
C GLY A 578 -14.71 3.36 12.99
N GLU A 579 -15.49 2.62 12.19
CA GLU A 579 -16.00 1.30 12.56
C GLU A 579 -14.87 0.26 12.53
N ASP A 580 -14.94 -0.73 13.44
CA ASP A 580 -14.06 -1.90 13.38
C ASP A 580 -14.57 -2.85 12.29
N GLU A 581 -13.82 -2.93 11.19
CA GLU A 581 -14.19 -3.67 9.98
C GLU A 581 -14.32 -5.17 10.23
N GLU A 582 -13.45 -5.75 11.06
CA GLU A 582 -13.45 -7.17 11.34
C GLU A 582 -14.64 -7.54 12.24
N ASP A 583 -14.99 -6.68 13.20
CA ASP A 583 -16.18 -6.85 14.04
C ASP A 583 -17.48 -6.70 13.22
N LEU A 584 -17.52 -5.71 12.32
CA LEU A 584 -18.66 -5.49 11.43
C LEU A 584 -18.84 -6.68 10.48
N ARG A 585 -17.75 -7.15 9.87
CA ARG A 585 -17.76 -8.36 9.02
C ARG A 585 -18.25 -9.56 9.80
N ARG A 586 -17.71 -9.81 10.99
CA ARG A 586 -18.10 -10.97 11.82
C ARG A 586 -19.61 -10.94 12.11
N ARG A 587 -20.15 -9.82 12.54
CA ARG A 587 -21.59 -9.65 12.80
C ARG A 587 -22.45 -9.87 11.56
N PHE A 588 -21.99 -9.40 10.41
CA PHE A 588 -22.66 -9.60 9.13
C PHE A 588 -22.68 -11.08 8.73
N VAL A 589 -21.55 -11.75 8.80
CA VAL A 589 -21.41 -13.20 8.42
C VAL A 589 -22.18 -14.11 9.38
N GLU A 590 -22.21 -13.79 10.68
CA GLU A 590 -22.98 -14.55 11.69
C GLU A 590 -24.50 -14.37 11.56
N SER A 591 -24.96 -13.45 10.72
CA SER A 591 -26.38 -13.19 10.47
C SER A 591 -26.88 -14.04 9.29
N ASP A 592 -28.14 -14.52 9.39
CA ASP A 592 -28.74 -15.37 8.34
C ASP A 592 -29.34 -14.57 7.15
N ASP A 593 -29.83 -13.33 7.40
CA ASP A 593 -30.52 -12.47 6.43
C ASP A 593 -30.12 -11.01 6.65
N ALA A 594 -28.84 -10.69 6.47
CA ALA A 594 -28.33 -9.35 6.68
C ALA A 594 -27.99 -8.62 5.36
N THR A 595 -28.00 -7.30 5.43
CA THR A 595 -27.46 -6.47 4.35
C THR A 595 -26.39 -5.54 4.89
N LEU A 596 -25.21 -5.55 4.26
CA LEU A 596 -24.09 -4.66 4.56
C LEU A 596 -24.05 -3.54 3.51
N PHE A 597 -24.17 -2.30 3.95
CA PHE A 597 -24.04 -1.09 3.14
C PHE A 597 -22.65 -0.52 3.31
N THR A 598 -21.90 -0.38 2.22
CA THR A 598 -20.52 0.12 2.25
C THR A 598 -20.18 0.91 0.99
N SER A 599 -19.02 1.60 1.02
CA SER A 599 -18.46 2.27 -0.14
C SER A 599 -17.60 1.31 -0.97
N LEU A 600 -17.64 1.42 -2.31
CA LEU A 600 -16.70 0.72 -3.20
C LEU A 600 -15.25 1.19 -3.06
N TRP A 601 -15.04 2.38 -2.51
CA TRP A 601 -13.73 2.95 -2.20
C TRP A 601 -13.33 2.74 -0.73
N GLY A 602 -14.12 1.97 0.02
CA GLY A 602 -13.85 1.61 1.41
C GLY A 602 -13.02 0.33 1.51
N THR A 603 -12.42 0.14 2.68
CA THR A 603 -11.56 -0.98 3.02
C THR A 603 -12.25 -2.34 2.96
N LEU A 604 -13.56 -2.42 3.30
CA LEU A 604 -14.38 -3.64 3.15
C LEU A 604 -14.54 -4.09 1.69
N ALA A 605 -14.31 -3.20 0.72
CA ALA A 605 -14.36 -3.56 -0.69
C ALA A 605 -13.13 -4.36 -1.15
N GLU A 606 -11.97 -4.21 -0.51
CA GLU A 606 -10.70 -4.84 -0.92
C GLU A 606 -10.08 -5.77 0.12
N GLY A 607 -10.04 -5.37 1.38
CA GLY A 607 -9.27 -6.06 2.42
C GLY A 607 -9.93 -7.28 3.06
N VAL A 608 -11.19 -7.58 2.76
CA VAL A 608 -12.00 -8.54 3.50
C VAL A 608 -12.54 -9.64 2.58
N SER A 609 -12.45 -10.91 3.02
CA SER A 609 -13.04 -12.04 2.29
C SER A 609 -14.44 -12.38 2.80
N PHE A 610 -15.34 -12.69 1.86
CA PHE A 610 -16.64 -13.28 2.09
C PHE A 610 -16.68 -14.62 1.34
N ASP A 611 -16.66 -15.73 2.05
CA ASP A 611 -16.47 -17.05 1.47
C ASP A 611 -17.76 -17.89 1.54
N GLY A 612 -18.00 -18.72 0.57
CA GLY A 612 -19.13 -19.65 0.55
C GLY A 612 -20.49 -18.94 0.68
N ASP A 613 -21.19 -19.21 1.80
CA ASP A 613 -22.53 -18.68 2.06
C ASP A 613 -22.56 -17.30 2.72
N ASP A 614 -21.40 -16.69 2.98
CA ASP A 614 -21.30 -15.37 3.66
C ASP A 614 -22.12 -14.30 2.94
N ALA A 615 -22.22 -14.36 1.61
CA ALA A 615 -23.07 -13.48 0.82
C ALA A 615 -23.62 -14.19 -0.43
N ARG A 616 -24.93 -14.03 -0.69
CA ARG A 616 -25.63 -14.62 -1.86
C ARG A 616 -25.93 -13.60 -2.95
N THR A 617 -26.05 -12.34 -2.61
CA THR A 617 -26.27 -11.26 -3.57
C THR A 617 -25.26 -10.14 -3.36
N VAL A 618 -24.74 -9.58 -4.47
CA VAL A 618 -24.02 -8.31 -4.47
C VAL A 618 -24.76 -7.30 -5.33
N VAL A 619 -24.91 -6.09 -4.81
CA VAL A 619 -25.51 -4.95 -5.52
C VAL A 619 -24.49 -3.82 -5.60
N VAL A 620 -24.13 -3.42 -6.80
CA VAL A 620 -23.35 -2.19 -7.05
C VAL A 620 -24.34 -1.10 -7.48
N VAL A 621 -24.50 -0.09 -6.66
CA VAL A 621 -25.45 1.01 -6.86
C VAL A 621 -24.73 2.20 -7.48
N GLY A 622 -25.16 2.58 -8.68
CA GLY A 622 -24.48 3.64 -9.44
C GLY A 622 -23.18 3.15 -10.09
N VAL A 623 -22.46 4.06 -10.73
CA VAL A 623 -21.11 3.83 -11.26
C VAL A 623 -20.13 4.51 -10.31
N PRO A 624 -19.20 3.78 -9.69
CA PRO A 624 -18.32 4.30 -8.64
C PRO A 624 -17.12 5.03 -9.25
N TYR A 625 -17.36 6.17 -9.89
CA TYR A 625 -16.26 7.01 -10.35
C TYR A 625 -15.44 7.51 -9.15
N PRO A 626 -14.09 7.60 -9.30
CA PRO A 626 -13.28 8.27 -8.31
C PRO A 626 -13.75 9.74 -8.15
N HIS A 627 -13.40 10.35 -7.03
CA HIS A 627 -13.71 11.74 -6.81
C HIS A 627 -13.02 12.61 -7.87
N LEU A 628 -13.81 13.29 -8.70
CA LEU A 628 -13.31 14.17 -9.77
C LEU A 628 -12.85 15.50 -9.15
N SER A 629 -11.69 15.48 -8.51
CA SER A 629 -10.98 16.63 -7.95
C SER A 629 -10.00 17.22 -8.96
N ASP A 630 -9.41 18.38 -8.63
CA ASP A 630 -8.35 18.98 -9.43
C ASP A 630 -7.15 18.04 -9.61
N ARG A 631 -6.83 17.19 -8.58
CA ARG A 631 -5.83 16.13 -8.72
C ARG A 631 -6.19 15.14 -9.82
N MET A 632 -7.44 14.69 -9.83
CA MET A 632 -7.90 13.73 -10.84
C MET A 632 -7.90 14.35 -12.23
N GLU A 633 -8.24 15.63 -12.38
CA GLU A 633 -8.12 16.35 -13.64
C GLU A 633 -6.64 16.46 -14.08
N ALA A 634 -5.73 16.74 -13.14
CA ALA A 634 -4.29 16.76 -13.41
C ALA A 634 -3.75 15.40 -13.86
N VAL A 635 -4.20 14.31 -13.25
CA VAL A 635 -3.86 12.94 -13.67
C VAL A 635 -4.36 12.68 -15.08
N GLN A 636 -5.62 13.04 -15.40
CA GLN A 636 -6.18 12.91 -16.75
C GLN A 636 -5.37 13.71 -17.77
N ASP A 637 -5.03 14.96 -17.45
CA ASP A 637 -4.22 15.82 -18.33
C ASP A 637 -2.81 15.27 -18.54
N ALA A 638 -2.20 14.71 -17.48
CA ALA A 638 -0.90 14.09 -17.56
C ALA A 638 -0.90 12.87 -18.49
N TYR A 639 -1.89 11.99 -18.34
CA TYR A 639 -2.06 10.83 -19.22
C TYR A 639 -2.39 11.24 -20.67
N ASN A 640 -3.21 12.27 -20.88
CA ASN A 640 -3.48 12.79 -22.20
C ASN A 640 -2.23 13.30 -22.91
N ARG A 641 -1.30 13.94 -22.17
CA ARG A 641 -0.04 14.42 -22.74
C ARG A 641 0.96 13.29 -22.97
N ALA A 642 1.04 12.33 -22.03
CA ALA A 642 2.00 11.22 -22.12
C ALA A 642 1.64 10.24 -23.25
N PHE A 643 0.35 10.03 -23.51
CA PHE A 643 -0.13 9.01 -24.45
C PHE A 643 -0.92 9.57 -25.64
N SER A 644 -0.69 10.84 -26.00
CA SER A 644 -1.36 11.55 -27.10
C SER A 644 -1.14 10.90 -28.48
N ASP A 645 -0.01 10.25 -28.68
CA ASP A 645 0.37 9.68 -30.00
C ASP A 645 -0.21 8.28 -30.25
N ARG A 646 -0.94 7.71 -29.29
CA ARG A 646 -1.60 6.42 -29.50
C ARG A 646 -2.89 6.61 -30.26
N ASP A 647 -3.03 5.90 -31.37
CA ASP A 647 -4.22 5.93 -32.26
C ASP A 647 -5.41 5.24 -31.58
N ARG A 648 -5.93 5.87 -30.50
CA ARG A 648 -7.10 5.41 -29.74
C ARG A 648 -8.26 6.37 -29.93
N ALA A 649 -9.42 5.80 -30.18
CA ALA A 649 -10.68 6.55 -30.41
C ALA A 649 -11.21 7.26 -29.15
N ARG A 650 -10.60 7.06 -27.97
CA ARG A 650 -11.02 7.62 -26.69
C ARG A 650 -9.91 8.46 -26.07
N ASP A 651 -10.31 9.43 -25.24
CA ASP A 651 -9.48 10.26 -24.39
C ASP A 651 -8.68 9.36 -23.41
N PRO A 652 -7.34 9.21 -23.55
CA PRO A 652 -6.54 8.37 -22.66
C PRO A 652 -6.64 8.80 -21.19
N GLY A 653 -6.70 10.10 -20.92
CA GLY A 653 -6.82 10.62 -19.56
C GLY A 653 -8.06 10.11 -18.84
N TRP A 654 -9.24 10.22 -19.48
CA TRP A 654 -10.46 9.68 -18.90
C TRP A 654 -10.42 8.15 -18.77
N MET A 655 -9.94 7.47 -19.79
CA MET A 655 -9.90 6.02 -19.81
C MET A 655 -8.99 5.46 -18.70
N TYR A 656 -7.78 6.00 -18.53
CA TYR A 656 -6.79 5.48 -17.58
C TYR A 656 -7.08 5.90 -16.16
N ALA A 657 -7.40 7.19 -15.94
CA ALA A 657 -7.60 7.73 -14.61
C ALA A 657 -8.99 7.46 -14.00
N VAL A 658 -10.03 7.25 -14.84
CA VAL A 658 -11.41 7.19 -14.35
C VAL A 658 -12.13 5.89 -14.76
N GLU A 659 -12.21 5.58 -16.04
CA GLU A 659 -13.06 4.49 -16.54
C GLU A 659 -12.53 3.11 -16.10
N ILE A 660 -11.24 2.84 -16.30
CA ILE A 660 -10.62 1.55 -15.98
C ILE A 660 -10.59 1.30 -14.47
N PRO A 661 -10.13 2.23 -13.60
CA PRO A 661 -10.22 2.05 -12.15
C PRO A 661 -11.65 1.78 -11.66
N THR A 662 -12.63 2.50 -12.20
CA THR A 662 -14.05 2.29 -11.90
C THR A 662 -14.51 0.87 -12.21
N ILE A 663 -14.15 0.35 -13.39
CA ILE A 663 -14.54 -1.00 -13.80
C ILE A 663 -13.80 -2.06 -13.00
N ARG A 664 -12.52 -1.87 -12.69
CA ARG A 664 -11.77 -2.77 -11.79
C ARG A 664 -12.44 -2.88 -10.42
N LYS A 665 -12.78 -1.76 -9.79
CA LYS A 665 -13.52 -1.75 -8.50
C LYS A 665 -14.89 -2.43 -8.62
N THR A 666 -15.63 -2.17 -9.69
CA THR A 666 -16.92 -2.84 -9.95
C THR A 666 -16.74 -4.35 -10.08
N ARG A 667 -15.76 -4.82 -10.84
CA ARG A 667 -15.44 -6.24 -11.02
C ARG A 667 -15.02 -6.92 -9.72
N GLN A 668 -14.24 -6.24 -8.88
CA GLN A 668 -13.85 -6.70 -7.54
C GLN A 668 -15.08 -6.93 -6.66
N ALA A 669 -16.01 -5.97 -6.63
CA ALA A 669 -17.27 -6.13 -5.89
C ALA A 669 -18.09 -7.32 -6.41
N LEU A 670 -18.22 -7.47 -7.74
CA LEU A 670 -18.92 -8.62 -8.34
C LEU A 670 -18.24 -9.96 -7.98
N GLY A 671 -16.93 -9.96 -7.81
CA GLY A 671 -16.14 -11.13 -7.41
C GLY A 671 -16.31 -11.54 -5.94
N ARG A 672 -17.07 -10.79 -5.11
CA ARG A 672 -17.35 -11.15 -3.72
C ARG A 672 -18.39 -12.25 -3.56
N VAL A 673 -19.15 -12.52 -4.59
CA VAL A 673 -20.16 -13.58 -4.63
C VAL A 673 -19.75 -14.63 -5.66
N VAL A 674 -19.84 -15.90 -5.33
CA VAL A 674 -19.39 -17.07 -6.13
C VAL A 674 -17.86 -17.15 -6.20
N ARG A 675 -17.26 -17.76 -5.20
CA ARG A 675 -15.81 -17.97 -5.06
C ARG A 675 -15.37 -19.44 -5.19
N GLY A 676 -16.34 -20.37 -5.13
CA GLY A 676 -16.13 -21.79 -5.24
C GLY A 676 -17.01 -22.45 -6.30
N PRO A 677 -16.70 -23.69 -6.70
CA PRO A 677 -17.46 -24.44 -7.72
C PRO A 677 -18.89 -24.75 -7.29
N ASP A 678 -19.15 -24.83 -6.00
CA ASP A 678 -20.46 -25.12 -5.40
C ASP A 678 -21.23 -23.85 -5.00
N ASP A 679 -20.57 -22.68 -5.02
CA ASP A 679 -21.19 -21.41 -4.68
C ASP A 679 -22.14 -20.97 -5.81
N PHE A 680 -23.20 -20.27 -5.41
CA PHE A 680 -24.11 -19.63 -6.36
C PHE A 680 -24.60 -18.29 -5.83
N GLY A 681 -24.88 -17.35 -6.75
CA GLY A 681 -25.32 -16.03 -6.35
C GLY A 681 -25.69 -15.10 -7.48
N VAL A 682 -26.33 -13.98 -7.10
CA VAL A 682 -26.78 -12.94 -8.03
C VAL A 682 -25.91 -11.70 -7.88
N ARG A 683 -25.55 -11.11 -9.01
CA ARG A 683 -24.79 -9.87 -9.16
C ARG A 683 -25.69 -8.82 -9.80
N ILE A 684 -25.78 -7.64 -9.19
CA ILE A 684 -26.69 -6.58 -9.64
C ILE A 684 -25.90 -5.30 -9.83
N LEU A 685 -25.95 -4.76 -11.04
CA LEU A 685 -25.42 -3.45 -11.41
C LEU A 685 -26.60 -2.47 -11.57
N ALA A 686 -26.87 -1.69 -10.54
CA ALA A 686 -28.04 -0.81 -10.47
C ALA A 686 -27.71 0.59 -11.02
N ASP A 687 -27.49 0.66 -12.34
CA ASP A 687 -27.33 1.90 -13.09
C ASP A 687 -27.49 1.62 -14.62
N ARG A 688 -28.21 2.49 -15.33
CA ARG A 688 -28.41 2.33 -16.78
C ARG A 688 -27.13 2.35 -17.60
N ARG A 689 -26.06 2.98 -17.09
CA ARG A 689 -24.76 3.06 -17.77
C ARG A 689 -24.09 1.70 -17.99
N TYR A 690 -24.53 0.68 -17.26
CA TYR A 690 -24.12 -0.72 -17.47
C TYR A 690 -24.97 -1.45 -18.52
N THR A 691 -26.12 -0.89 -18.93
CA THR A 691 -27.01 -1.54 -19.89
C THR A 691 -26.55 -1.34 -21.33
N SER A 692 -27.00 -2.22 -22.22
CA SER A 692 -26.76 -2.11 -23.68
C SER A 692 -27.51 -0.96 -24.31
N ALA A 693 -28.54 -0.43 -23.66
CA ALA A 693 -29.35 0.68 -24.13
C ALA A 693 -28.67 2.05 -23.96
N ASP A 694 -27.73 2.18 -23.07
CA ASP A 694 -26.95 3.41 -22.88
C ASP A 694 -25.77 3.47 -23.85
N MET A 695 -25.86 4.39 -24.81
CA MET A 695 -24.83 4.70 -25.79
C MET A 695 -24.20 6.07 -25.51
N GLY A 696 -24.43 6.63 -24.32
CA GLY A 696 -23.91 7.94 -23.90
C GLY A 696 -22.40 7.95 -23.66
N LYS A 697 -21.85 9.15 -23.54
CA LYS A 697 -20.41 9.38 -23.23
C LYS A 697 -19.96 8.64 -21.94
N TYR A 698 -20.86 8.47 -20.99
CA TYR A 698 -20.57 7.88 -19.68
C TYR A 698 -21.00 6.40 -19.57
N SER A 699 -21.33 5.74 -20.71
CA SER A 699 -21.57 4.30 -20.73
C SER A 699 -20.28 3.56 -20.38
N VAL A 700 -20.35 2.68 -19.38
CA VAL A 700 -19.20 1.91 -18.89
C VAL A 700 -19.22 0.43 -19.29
N ARG A 701 -20.32 -0.02 -19.92
CA ARG A 701 -20.44 -1.43 -20.35
C ARG A 701 -19.30 -1.85 -21.28
N GLY A 702 -18.82 -0.95 -22.13
CA GLY A 702 -17.76 -1.22 -23.11
C GLY A 702 -16.38 -1.47 -22.48
N ALA A 703 -16.17 -1.06 -21.26
CA ALA A 703 -14.91 -1.22 -20.55
C ALA A 703 -14.76 -2.57 -19.81
N PHE A 704 -15.84 -3.35 -19.69
CA PHE A 704 -15.75 -4.73 -19.23
C PHE A 704 -15.05 -5.62 -20.27
N PRO A 705 -14.29 -6.64 -19.83
CA PRO A 705 -13.82 -7.69 -20.72
C PRO A 705 -14.93 -8.29 -21.57
N PRO A 706 -14.65 -8.74 -22.79
CA PRO A 706 -15.70 -9.22 -23.72
C PRO A 706 -16.60 -10.30 -23.13
N GLU A 707 -16.03 -11.30 -22.46
CA GLU A 707 -16.72 -12.41 -21.83
C GLU A 707 -17.62 -11.96 -20.67
N GLU A 708 -17.13 -11.09 -19.79
CA GLU A 708 -17.94 -10.55 -18.69
C GLU A 708 -19.08 -9.66 -19.22
N ARG A 709 -18.83 -8.93 -20.30
CA ARG A 709 -19.84 -8.09 -20.93
C ARG A 709 -20.97 -8.91 -21.57
N GLU A 710 -20.67 -10.12 -22.07
CA GLU A 710 -21.65 -11.06 -22.61
C GLU A 710 -22.54 -11.65 -21.51
N GLU A 711 -22.03 -11.79 -20.28
CA GLU A 711 -22.81 -12.23 -19.10
C GLU A 711 -23.83 -11.19 -18.62
N LEU A 712 -23.70 -9.91 -18.99
CA LEU A 712 -24.57 -8.84 -18.50
C LEU A 712 -25.98 -8.95 -19.11
N ILE A 713 -26.98 -9.25 -18.30
CA ILE A 713 -28.39 -9.36 -18.68
C ILE A 713 -29.10 -8.05 -18.34
N ASP A 714 -29.55 -7.33 -19.39
CA ASP A 714 -30.32 -6.10 -19.20
C ASP A 714 -31.69 -6.40 -18.62
N ILE A 715 -32.09 -5.71 -17.58
CA ILE A 715 -33.36 -5.93 -16.91
C ILE A 715 -34.03 -4.61 -16.46
N ASN A 716 -35.36 -4.56 -16.62
CA ASN A 716 -36.13 -3.46 -16.04
C ASN A 716 -36.24 -3.61 -14.49
N PRO A 717 -36.14 -2.53 -13.73
CA PRO A 717 -36.27 -2.56 -12.26
C PRO A 717 -37.43 -3.39 -11.75
N THR A 718 -38.63 -3.26 -12.35
CA THR A 718 -39.83 -3.99 -11.92
C THR A 718 -39.81 -5.49 -12.14
N LYS A 719 -38.85 -6.00 -12.93
CA LYS A 719 -38.70 -7.42 -13.25
C LYS A 719 -37.63 -8.13 -12.47
N LEU A 720 -36.76 -7.38 -11.77
CA LEU A 720 -35.62 -7.92 -11.04
C LEU A 720 -36.04 -9.03 -10.06
N LYS A 721 -37.05 -8.78 -9.24
CA LYS A 721 -37.59 -9.74 -8.26
C LYS A 721 -37.98 -11.09 -8.89
N PHE A 722 -38.57 -11.09 -10.07
CA PHE A 722 -38.95 -12.36 -10.75
C PHE A 722 -37.73 -13.09 -11.27
N ALA A 723 -36.70 -12.39 -11.71
CA ALA A 723 -35.46 -12.98 -12.18
C ALA A 723 -34.69 -13.62 -11.01
N MET A 724 -34.66 -12.96 -9.85
CA MET A 724 -34.05 -13.48 -8.62
C MET A 724 -34.82 -14.69 -8.09
N LEU A 725 -36.16 -14.64 -8.05
CA LEU A 725 -37.00 -15.77 -7.67
C LEU A 725 -36.74 -17.00 -8.55
N ASN A 726 -36.63 -16.82 -9.87
CA ASN A 726 -36.33 -17.93 -10.77
C ASN A 726 -34.94 -18.49 -10.49
N PHE A 727 -33.92 -17.64 -10.38
CA PHE A 727 -32.55 -18.07 -10.15
C PHE A 727 -32.41 -18.87 -8.85
N TYR A 728 -32.86 -18.30 -7.72
CA TYR A 728 -32.75 -18.95 -6.41
C TYR A 728 -33.70 -20.15 -6.26
N GLY A 729 -34.85 -20.12 -6.97
CA GLY A 729 -35.75 -21.29 -7.07
C GLY A 729 -35.12 -22.44 -7.83
N ASP A 730 -34.40 -22.19 -8.91
CA ASP A 730 -33.68 -23.20 -9.69
C ASP A 730 -32.55 -23.86 -8.87
N HIS A 731 -32.05 -23.19 -7.84
CA HIS A 731 -31.02 -23.68 -6.90
C HIS A 731 -31.62 -24.27 -5.60
N ASP A 732 -32.96 -24.35 -5.45
CA ASP A 732 -33.62 -24.78 -4.21
C ASP A 732 -33.15 -24.01 -2.97
N ALA A 733 -32.74 -22.73 -3.14
CA ALA A 733 -32.07 -21.95 -2.12
C ALA A 733 -33.00 -21.45 -0.99
N TYR A 734 -34.31 -21.42 -1.20
CA TYR A 734 -35.26 -21.02 -0.17
C TYR A 734 -35.56 -22.19 0.78
N GLY A 735 -35.30 -22.02 2.07
CA GLY A 735 -35.59 -23.01 3.12
C GLY A 735 -37.08 -23.26 3.37
N GLY A 736 -37.96 -22.56 2.63
CA GLY A 736 -39.43 -22.64 2.73
C GLY A 736 -40.11 -22.11 1.47
N ALA A 737 -41.32 -21.57 1.61
CA ALA A 737 -41.97 -20.90 0.49
C ALA A 737 -41.21 -19.59 0.13
N PRO A 738 -40.90 -19.38 -1.17
CA PRO A 738 -40.23 -18.14 -1.58
C PRO A 738 -41.10 -16.91 -1.25
N PRO A 739 -40.50 -15.73 -1.09
CA PRO A 739 -41.25 -14.49 -0.88
C PRO A 739 -42.24 -14.22 -2.02
N GLU A 740 -43.40 -13.71 -1.68
CA GLU A 740 -44.38 -13.31 -2.72
C GLU A 740 -43.87 -12.06 -3.46
N PRO A 741 -43.90 -12.05 -4.81
CA PRO A 741 -43.37 -10.96 -5.64
C PRO A 741 -44.22 -9.69 -5.65
#